data_0db83f7be3247056e106463706c87171
#
_entry.id   0db83f7be3247056e106463706c87171
#
_cell.length_a   1.000
_cell.length_b   1.000
_cell.length_c   1.000
_cell.angle_alpha   90.00
_cell.angle_beta   90.00
_cell.angle_gamma   90.00
#
_symmetry.space_group_name_H-M   'P 1'
#
loop_
_entity.id
_entity.type
_entity.pdbx_description
1 polymer ?
#
loop_
_entity_poly.entity_id
_entity_poly.type
_entity_poly.pdbx_seq_one_letter_code
_entity_poly.pdbx_strand_id
1 'polypeptide(L)'
;MLAFVSSASAYTLSGSISDASGNALAGANITIEDTDLGGATDDEGNFSIVDVASGDYTVTASLVGYASQSFFVMVSEDASISFRLQVSSIDMDPLEVIASRSDERSPTSFTEMKKSMITAQLGSRDIPLVLDTTPSVFATEQGGGAGDARVNVRGFNQRNVAIMINGVPVNDMENGWVYWSNWDGVGDAASSIQVQRGMGDVNLAVPAIGGTMNIVTDPAQLERKGSIKQELGSWGFSKTTLSYNTGLINDRFALSGSVVKKTGDGYYKGTWTDASAYYVGASYQINPKHRLELYAVGAPQRHGQNLYAQNAAVYDPDYARDELGYRSEWISVFTEKNTNNEGRDYNQNYVPISSAYKGNDSKQYFYMYGERKENRFDSSFINERENFFHKPQINLNYYLTLNANTRLSNVLYFSGGSGGGTGTYGSMKWDYSGFSRVVDFGATWENNAASEEGSKGILRNSINRQSTIGLVSKLDHNLSEALTLQVGIDWRTAEIEHAREVRDLLGGSYFYFDGNDNDSEADYRKQIGDIIAYWNTNTVDWLGSFARVRYEADRLSGFAMAGYSIVGYTFEDHFKRPGTTGQKSENTGIGGGQFKTGARYALSDDLSLFANLGIVNKVPIFDAAINDRDGSVYKDPELEKFRSVELGGEMHFGRQLTVKSNLYYTQWKDRTNTRGVINEDGSEGYIFLTGLNSVHSGFETEVAYQPSKLVRADMALSVGNWKYTDDVSGRYTNFAADGTRQQDEYSYYIKDLKVGDAPQTQLALGVSVFPVEGLRSQLVYKFYASHYSDWNPFSRTDAGDRAQSWQLPNAGVMDLHLGYNLPVRLAGAKLRLDGHVFNLLDSTYIMEATDNSRFNALKIDGELVDPHGAASAEVFYGLPRRMNVSLSVVF
;
A
#
# COMPACT_ATOMS: atom_id res chain seq x y z
N MET A 1 -39.56 25.75 -5.48
CA MET A 1 -39.11 24.40 -5.82
C MET A 1 -39.53 24.15 -7.27
N LEU A 2 -38.70 24.52 -8.22
CA LEU A 2 -38.94 24.32 -9.65
C LEU A 2 -38.30 22.98 -10.01
N ALA A 3 -39.11 21.99 -10.33
CA ALA A 3 -38.69 20.72 -10.88
C ALA A 3 -38.27 20.95 -12.35
N PHE A 4 -36.96 21.01 -12.57
CA PHE A 4 -36.42 20.82 -13.90
C PHE A 4 -36.39 19.31 -14.18
N VAL A 5 -37.37 18.84 -14.90
CA VAL A 5 -37.32 17.53 -15.55
C VAL A 5 -36.46 17.74 -16.80
N SER A 6 -35.16 17.52 -16.66
CA SER A 6 -34.25 17.37 -17.80
C SER A 6 -34.45 15.95 -18.34
N SER A 7 -34.87 15.80 -19.56
CA SER A 7 -34.82 14.53 -20.29
C SER A 7 -33.33 14.13 -20.39
N ALA A 8 -32.93 13.05 -19.73
CA ALA A 8 -31.61 12.48 -19.94
C ALA A 8 -31.48 12.09 -21.41
N SER A 9 -30.53 12.64 -22.13
CA SER A 9 -30.23 12.23 -23.50
C SER A 9 -29.70 10.77 -23.44
N ALA A 10 -30.41 9.88 -24.07
CA ALA A 10 -29.99 8.50 -24.22
C ALA A 10 -29.32 8.35 -25.60
N TYR A 11 -28.19 7.72 -25.62
CA TYR A 11 -27.39 7.49 -26.81
C TYR A 11 -27.43 6.04 -27.23
N THR A 12 -27.05 5.81 -28.47
CA THR A 12 -26.90 4.46 -29.02
C THR A 12 -25.42 4.10 -29.05
N LEU A 13 -25.08 2.98 -28.40
CA LEU A 13 -23.80 2.32 -28.56
C LEU A 13 -23.96 1.18 -29.57
N SER A 14 -23.34 1.34 -30.72
CA SER A 14 -23.41 0.34 -31.80
C SER A 14 -22.02 -0.17 -32.15
N GLY A 15 -21.95 -1.22 -32.96
CA GLY A 15 -20.68 -1.70 -33.43
C GLY A 15 -20.72 -3.10 -34.04
N SER A 16 -19.53 -3.71 -34.18
CA SER A 16 -19.42 -5.04 -34.74
C SER A 16 -18.40 -5.89 -33.99
N ILE A 17 -18.62 -7.21 -33.98
CA ILE A 17 -17.70 -8.19 -33.41
C ILE A 17 -17.30 -9.17 -34.50
N SER A 18 -16.00 -9.35 -34.68
CA SER A 18 -15.39 -10.27 -35.63
C SER A 18 -14.31 -11.13 -35.01
N ASP A 19 -13.94 -12.20 -35.64
CA ASP A 19 -12.74 -12.98 -35.28
C ASP A 19 -11.44 -12.30 -35.78
N ALA A 20 -10.30 -12.87 -35.44
CA ALA A 20 -8.98 -12.39 -35.86
C ALA A 20 -8.79 -12.40 -37.41
N SER A 21 -9.59 -13.15 -38.13
CA SER A 21 -9.57 -13.24 -39.59
C SER A 21 -10.56 -12.26 -40.24
N GLY A 22 -11.36 -11.56 -39.45
CA GLY A 22 -12.36 -10.62 -39.91
C GLY A 22 -13.73 -11.24 -40.22
N ASN A 23 -13.95 -12.50 -39.86
CA ASN A 23 -15.28 -13.12 -40.00
C ASN A 23 -16.19 -12.61 -38.91
N ALA A 24 -17.44 -12.31 -39.26
CA ALA A 24 -18.44 -11.87 -38.29
C ALA A 24 -18.73 -12.94 -37.24
N LEU A 25 -18.87 -12.55 -36.00
CA LEU A 25 -19.23 -13.41 -34.88
C LEU A 25 -20.67 -13.16 -34.45
N ALA A 26 -21.56 -14.03 -34.85
CA ALA A 26 -22.96 -14.01 -34.47
C ALA A 26 -23.17 -14.52 -33.03
N GLY A 27 -24.09 -13.92 -32.28
CA GLY A 27 -24.42 -14.32 -30.90
C GLY A 27 -23.36 -14.00 -29.88
N ALA A 28 -22.37 -13.17 -30.21
CA ALA A 28 -21.43 -12.65 -29.22
C ALA A 28 -22.17 -11.71 -28.25
N ASN A 29 -21.95 -11.91 -26.96
CA ASN A 29 -22.58 -11.12 -25.91
C ASN A 29 -21.81 -9.82 -25.65
N ILE A 30 -22.54 -8.71 -25.55
CA ILE A 30 -22.00 -7.39 -25.20
C ILE A 30 -22.61 -6.95 -23.88
N THR A 31 -21.78 -6.60 -22.90
CA THR A 31 -22.19 -6.06 -21.62
C THR A 31 -21.58 -4.70 -21.39
N ILE A 32 -22.35 -3.76 -20.87
CA ILE A 32 -21.86 -2.46 -20.40
C ILE A 32 -21.79 -2.58 -18.87
N GLU A 33 -20.57 -2.60 -18.34
CA GLU A 33 -20.34 -2.77 -16.91
C GLU A 33 -21.03 -1.68 -16.09
N ASP A 34 -21.48 -2.04 -14.89
CA ASP A 34 -22.23 -1.19 -13.98
C ASP A 34 -23.60 -0.71 -14.54
N THR A 35 -24.11 -1.36 -15.60
CA THR A 35 -25.44 -1.10 -16.16
C THR A 35 -26.16 -2.41 -16.43
N ASP A 36 -27.49 -2.31 -16.63
CA ASP A 36 -28.32 -3.40 -17.13
C ASP A 36 -28.35 -3.46 -18.66
N LEU A 37 -27.52 -2.68 -19.32
CA LEU A 37 -27.50 -2.59 -20.76
C LEU A 37 -26.53 -3.58 -21.36
N GLY A 38 -27.01 -4.29 -22.36
CA GLY A 38 -26.23 -5.25 -23.11
C GLY A 38 -27.03 -5.78 -24.28
N GLY A 39 -26.44 -6.65 -25.04
CA GLY A 39 -27.05 -7.24 -26.21
C GLY A 39 -26.22 -8.38 -26.79
N ALA A 40 -26.68 -8.97 -27.85
CA ALA A 40 -25.94 -9.95 -28.63
C ALA A 40 -25.82 -9.45 -30.07
N THR A 41 -24.77 -9.91 -30.77
CA THR A 41 -24.58 -9.62 -32.18
C THR A 41 -25.59 -10.39 -33.05
N ASP A 42 -25.98 -9.78 -34.15
CA ASP A 42 -26.73 -10.41 -35.20
C ASP A 42 -25.87 -11.38 -36.05
N ASP A 43 -26.47 -11.97 -37.12
CA ASP A 43 -25.77 -12.92 -37.98
C ASP A 43 -24.60 -12.29 -38.78
N GLU A 44 -24.63 -10.98 -38.96
CA GLU A 44 -23.56 -10.17 -39.56
C GLU A 44 -22.53 -9.64 -38.53
N GLY A 45 -22.68 -10.04 -37.27
CA GLY A 45 -21.80 -9.65 -36.19
C GLY A 45 -21.99 -8.23 -35.67
N ASN A 46 -23.09 -7.55 -36.01
CA ASN A 46 -23.36 -6.20 -35.55
C ASN A 46 -24.21 -6.22 -34.26
N PHE A 47 -24.02 -5.19 -33.43
CA PHE A 47 -24.84 -4.94 -32.24
C PHE A 47 -25.27 -3.48 -32.15
N SER A 48 -26.38 -3.26 -31.45
CA SER A 48 -26.86 -1.92 -31.12
C SER A 48 -27.52 -1.92 -29.75
N ILE A 49 -26.98 -1.14 -28.84
CA ILE A 49 -27.49 -0.96 -27.49
C ILE A 49 -28.04 0.46 -27.41
N VAL A 50 -29.33 0.62 -27.24
CA VAL A 50 -30.01 1.89 -27.14
C VAL A 50 -30.16 2.30 -25.67
N ASP A 51 -30.52 3.57 -25.43
CA ASP A 51 -30.73 4.11 -24.08
C ASP A 51 -29.51 4.13 -23.17
N VAL A 52 -28.31 4.18 -23.73
CA VAL A 52 -27.11 4.36 -22.97
C VAL A 52 -27.02 5.80 -22.49
N ALA A 53 -27.01 6.03 -21.17
CA ALA A 53 -26.85 7.36 -20.62
C ALA A 53 -25.42 7.89 -20.92
N SER A 54 -25.24 9.20 -20.89
CA SER A 54 -23.90 9.78 -20.95
C SER A 54 -23.08 9.35 -19.72
N GLY A 55 -21.87 8.85 -19.94
CA GLY A 55 -21.01 8.36 -18.87
C GLY A 55 -19.78 7.66 -19.40
N ASP A 56 -18.94 7.25 -18.48
CA ASP A 56 -17.74 6.45 -18.75
C ASP A 56 -18.07 4.99 -18.45
N TYR A 57 -17.94 4.13 -19.44
CA TYR A 57 -18.31 2.71 -19.35
C TYR A 57 -17.16 1.80 -19.78
N THR A 58 -17.05 0.66 -19.15
CA THR A 58 -16.34 -0.48 -19.71
C THR A 58 -17.33 -1.35 -20.46
N VAL A 59 -17.10 -1.53 -21.75
CA VAL A 59 -17.93 -2.39 -22.62
C VAL A 59 -17.15 -3.65 -22.89
N THR A 60 -17.73 -4.80 -22.55
CA THR A 60 -17.11 -6.11 -22.71
C THR A 60 -17.85 -6.93 -23.76
N ALA A 61 -17.11 -7.45 -24.74
CA ALA A 61 -17.58 -8.42 -25.70
C ALA A 61 -17.05 -9.81 -25.35
N SER A 62 -17.93 -10.82 -25.37
CA SER A 62 -17.58 -12.21 -25.07
C SER A 62 -18.34 -13.19 -25.96
N LEU A 63 -17.68 -14.31 -26.33
CA LEU A 63 -18.30 -15.39 -27.06
C LEU A 63 -17.60 -16.70 -26.64
N VAL A 64 -18.37 -17.75 -26.42
CA VAL A 64 -17.82 -19.08 -26.09
C VAL A 64 -16.81 -19.54 -27.15
N GLY A 65 -15.62 -19.90 -26.70
CA GLY A 65 -14.51 -20.26 -27.58
C GLY A 65 -13.62 -19.08 -28.01
N TYR A 66 -13.88 -17.89 -27.52
CA TYR A 66 -13.10 -16.68 -27.77
C TYR A 66 -12.69 -15.98 -26.46
N ALA A 67 -11.51 -15.34 -26.45
CA ALA A 67 -11.09 -14.49 -25.35
C ALA A 67 -11.99 -13.24 -25.30
N SER A 68 -12.54 -12.94 -24.14
CA SER A 68 -13.31 -11.73 -23.94
C SER A 68 -12.44 -10.48 -24.13
N GLN A 69 -13.02 -9.42 -24.67
CA GLN A 69 -12.35 -8.14 -24.89
C GLN A 69 -13.17 -7.00 -24.28
N SER A 70 -12.53 -6.12 -23.53
CA SER A 70 -13.18 -4.98 -22.90
C SER A 70 -12.56 -3.67 -23.37
N PHE A 71 -13.39 -2.68 -23.64
CA PHE A 71 -12.97 -1.32 -23.95
C PHE A 71 -13.62 -0.31 -23.01
N PHE A 72 -12.85 0.68 -22.63
CA PHE A 72 -13.37 1.83 -21.89
C PHE A 72 -13.91 2.85 -22.88
N VAL A 73 -15.22 3.14 -22.81
CA VAL A 73 -15.93 4.03 -23.74
C VAL A 73 -16.55 5.18 -22.97
N MET A 74 -16.26 6.40 -23.40
CA MET A 74 -16.94 7.60 -22.89
C MET A 74 -18.11 7.92 -23.81
N VAL A 75 -19.33 7.67 -23.35
CA VAL A 75 -20.57 7.92 -24.08
C VAL A 75 -21.04 9.34 -23.77
N SER A 76 -20.92 10.25 -24.73
CA SER A 76 -21.44 11.63 -24.70
C SER A 76 -22.19 12.00 -25.98
N GLU A 77 -22.25 11.09 -26.91
CA GLU A 77 -22.95 11.11 -28.22
C GLU A 77 -23.12 9.66 -28.68
N ASP A 78 -23.86 9.42 -29.74
CA ASP A 78 -23.94 8.08 -30.37
C ASP A 78 -22.51 7.59 -30.68
N ALA A 79 -22.15 6.42 -30.14
CA ALA A 79 -20.80 5.88 -30.24
C ALA A 79 -20.80 4.55 -31.02
N SER A 80 -19.72 4.30 -31.73
CA SER A 80 -19.52 3.01 -32.41
C SER A 80 -18.18 2.42 -31.98
N ILE A 81 -18.21 1.12 -31.62
CA ILE A 81 -17.06 0.37 -31.15
C ILE A 81 -16.99 -0.99 -31.83
N SER A 82 -15.83 -1.41 -32.27
CA SER A 82 -15.64 -2.72 -32.90
C SER A 82 -14.74 -3.59 -32.05
N PHE A 83 -15.16 -4.82 -31.84
CA PHE A 83 -14.36 -5.83 -31.14
C PHE A 83 -13.80 -6.86 -32.15
N ARG A 84 -12.61 -7.33 -31.87
CA ARG A 84 -12.02 -8.41 -32.65
C ARG A 84 -11.54 -9.51 -31.70
N LEU A 85 -12.43 -10.50 -31.47
CA LEU A 85 -12.19 -11.57 -30.53
C LEU A 85 -11.21 -12.60 -31.09
N GLN A 86 -10.35 -13.13 -30.26
CA GLN A 86 -9.42 -14.20 -30.61
C GLN A 86 -9.94 -15.56 -30.15
N VAL A 87 -9.76 -16.60 -30.94
CA VAL A 87 -10.13 -17.95 -30.51
C VAL A 87 -9.37 -18.32 -29.26
N SER A 88 -10.07 -18.64 -28.20
CA SER A 88 -9.51 -19.11 -26.95
C SER A 88 -10.41 -20.21 -26.38
N SER A 89 -9.83 -21.31 -26.03
CA SER A 89 -10.50 -22.39 -25.30
C SER A 89 -10.44 -22.15 -23.77
N ILE A 90 -9.72 -21.13 -23.33
CA ILE A 90 -9.58 -20.71 -21.93
C ILE A 90 -10.14 -19.31 -21.86
N ASP A 91 -11.26 -19.15 -21.17
CA ASP A 91 -12.08 -17.93 -21.11
C ASP A 91 -11.56 -16.92 -20.05
N MET A 92 -10.24 -16.80 -19.87
CA MET A 92 -9.64 -15.86 -18.94
C MET A 92 -8.58 -14.98 -19.62
N ASP A 93 -8.58 -13.69 -19.28
CA ASP A 93 -7.50 -12.77 -19.67
C ASP A 93 -6.17 -13.29 -19.12
N PRO A 94 -5.13 -13.45 -19.94
CA PRO A 94 -3.82 -13.92 -19.48
C PRO A 94 -3.21 -13.10 -18.35
N LEU A 95 -3.44 -11.79 -18.35
CA LEU A 95 -2.94 -10.92 -17.31
C LEU A 95 -3.69 -11.13 -15.98
N GLU A 96 -4.99 -11.41 -16.04
CA GLU A 96 -5.77 -11.76 -14.84
C GLU A 96 -5.28 -13.08 -14.22
N VAL A 97 -4.97 -14.08 -15.03
CA VAL A 97 -4.38 -15.35 -14.55
C VAL A 97 -3.04 -15.12 -13.88
N ILE A 98 -2.15 -14.34 -14.48
CA ILE A 98 -0.84 -14.02 -13.92
C ILE A 98 -0.99 -13.19 -12.63
N ALA A 99 -1.87 -12.20 -12.63
CA ALA A 99 -2.12 -11.34 -11.49
C ALA A 99 -2.85 -12.06 -10.33
N SER A 100 -3.28 -13.32 -10.52
CA SER A 100 -4.02 -14.06 -9.48
C SER A 100 -5.33 -13.39 -9.07
N ARG A 101 -6.13 -12.99 -10.03
CA ARG A 101 -7.44 -12.35 -9.79
C ARG A 101 -8.55 -13.36 -9.63
N SER A 102 -9.55 -13.01 -8.86
CA SER A 102 -10.78 -13.78 -8.69
C SER A 102 -11.87 -13.24 -9.61
N ASP A 103 -12.74 -14.12 -10.05
CA ASP A 103 -13.94 -13.84 -10.79
C ASP A 103 -15.20 -14.14 -9.96
N GLU A 104 -16.39 -13.90 -10.53
CA GLU A 104 -17.68 -14.16 -9.87
C GLU A 104 -17.93 -15.64 -9.51
N ARG A 105 -17.24 -16.57 -10.18
CA ARG A 105 -17.32 -18.02 -9.89
C ARG A 105 -16.34 -18.46 -8.82
N SER A 106 -15.37 -17.62 -8.49
CA SER A 106 -14.38 -17.93 -7.47
C SER A 106 -15.02 -17.98 -6.08
N PRO A 107 -14.76 -19.01 -5.28
CA PRO A 107 -15.23 -19.09 -3.89
C PRO A 107 -14.40 -18.18 -2.97
N THR A 108 -14.38 -16.89 -3.23
CA THR A 108 -13.51 -15.93 -2.54
C THR A 108 -14.21 -14.59 -2.39
N SER A 109 -14.03 -13.96 -1.24
CA SER A 109 -14.47 -12.59 -1.00
C SER A 109 -13.50 -11.60 -1.66
N PHE A 110 -13.96 -10.83 -2.64
CA PHE A 110 -13.14 -9.82 -3.31
C PHE A 110 -13.93 -8.56 -3.61
N THR A 111 -13.22 -7.45 -3.72
CA THR A 111 -13.73 -6.15 -4.18
C THR A 111 -12.86 -5.66 -5.33
N GLU A 112 -13.48 -5.21 -6.39
CA GLU A 112 -12.80 -4.65 -7.56
C GLU A 112 -13.06 -3.15 -7.68
N MET A 113 -11.97 -2.38 -7.75
CA MET A 113 -11.99 -0.95 -8.02
C MET A 113 -11.62 -0.72 -9.48
N LYS A 114 -12.61 -0.37 -10.30
CA LYS A 114 -12.42 -0.05 -11.72
C LYS A 114 -11.78 1.32 -11.92
N LYS A 115 -11.23 1.56 -13.10
CA LYS A 115 -10.60 2.86 -13.47
C LYS A 115 -11.45 4.07 -13.14
N SER A 116 -12.74 3.99 -13.43
CA SER A 116 -13.69 5.09 -13.17
C SER A 116 -13.79 5.41 -11.68
N MET A 117 -13.81 4.39 -10.81
CA MET A 117 -13.86 4.55 -9.35
C MET A 117 -12.53 5.10 -8.82
N ILE A 118 -11.39 4.56 -9.29
CA ILE A 118 -10.05 5.05 -8.93
C ILE A 118 -9.95 6.55 -9.28
N THR A 119 -10.28 6.93 -10.50
CA THR A 119 -10.25 8.34 -10.95
C THR A 119 -11.19 9.23 -10.13
N ALA A 120 -12.37 8.70 -9.76
CA ALA A 120 -13.38 9.46 -9.02
C ALA A 120 -13.07 9.65 -7.54
N GLN A 121 -12.16 8.88 -6.95
CA GLN A 121 -11.90 8.89 -5.51
C GLN A 121 -10.45 9.18 -5.13
N LEU A 122 -9.48 8.95 -6.02
CA LEU A 122 -8.05 9.07 -5.69
C LEU A 122 -7.66 10.50 -5.32
N GLY A 123 -7.91 11.47 -6.20
CA GLY A 123 -7.50 12.86 -6.01
C GLY A 123 -6.02 12.98 -5.67
N SER A 124 -5.70 13.70 -4.60
CA SER A 124 -4.35 13.91 -4.09
C SER A 124 -3.81 12.79 -3.19
N ARG A 125 -4.59 11.71 -2.96
CA ARG A 125 -4.26 10.64 -2.01
C ARG A 125 -3.33 9.58 -2.62
N ASP A 126 -2.69 8.81 -1.75
CA ASP A 126 -1.94 7.61 -2.13
C ASP A 126 -2.89 6.46 -2.48
N ILE A 127 -2.41 5.51 -3.32
CA ILE A 127 -3.23 4.42 -3.87
C ILE A 127 -4.02 3.64 -2.81
N PRO A 128 -3.46 3.22 -1.65
CA PRO A 128 -4.22 2.44 -0.67
C PRO A 128 -5.49 3.12 -0.17
N LEU A 129 -5.51 4.45 -0.14
CA LEU A 129 -6.63 5.22 0.41
C LEU A 129 -7.90 5.19 -0.45
N VAL A 130 -7.84 4.69 -1.70
CA VAL A 130 -9.07 4.44 -2.49
C VAL A 130 -9.81 3.19 -2.01
N LEU A 131 -9.15 2.35 -1.21
CA LEU A 131 -9.70 1.09 -0.69
C LEU A 131 -10.45 1.25 0.64
N ASP A 132 -10.50 2.46 1.20
CA ASP A 132 -11.17 2.76 2.48
C ASP A 132 -12.66 2.42 2.51
N THR A 133 -13.27 2.21 1.34
CA THR A 133 -14.66 1.79 1.18
C THR A 133 -14.82 0.27 1.01
N THR A 134 -13.72 -0.49 1.16
CA THR A 134 -13.72 -1.96 1.11
C THR A 134 -13.83 -2.52 2.53
N PRO A 135 -14.72 -3.49 2.82
CA PRO A 135 -14.86 -4.04 4.16
C PRO A 135 -13.54 -4.60 4.71
N SER A 136 -13.26 -4.37 5.98
CA SER A 136 -12.04 -4.81 6.68
C SER A 136 -10.72 -4.36 6.04
N VAL A 137 -10.75 -3.39 5.16
CA VAL A 137 -9.56 -2.71 4.63
C VAL A 137 -9.44 -1.35 5.29
N PHE A 138 -8.34 -1.10 5.96
CA PHE A 138 -8.05 0.17 6.60
C PHE A 138 -6.72 0.72 6.06
N ALA A 139 -6.79 1.89 5.46
CA ALA A 139 -5.62 2.58 4.96
C ALA A 139 -5.41 3.89 5.73
N THR A 140 -4.16 4.17 6.11
CA THR A 140 -3.78 5.39 6.83
C THR A 140 -2.70 6.15 6.07
N GLU A 141 -2.59 7.45 6.35
CA GLU A 141 -1.50 8.31 5.88
C GLU A 141 -0.40 8.46 6.95
N GLN A 142 -0.45 7.65 8.02
CA GLN A 142 0.48 7.68 9.15
C GLN A 142 0.65 9.10 9.72
N GLY A 143 1.87 9.64 9.73
CA GLY A 143 2.16 11.02 10.11
C GLY A 143 1.77 12.08 9.07
N GLY A 144 0.97 11.73 8.05
CA GLY A 144 0.43 12.65 7.06
C GLY A 144 1.38 13.02 5.92
N GLY A 145 2.53 12.37 5.81
CA GLY A 145 3.47 12.53 4.68
C GLY A 145 2.97 11.84 3.41
N ALA A 146 3.22 12.44 2.26
CA ALA A 146 2.88 11.85 0.97
C ALA A 146 3.75 10.61 0.70
N GLY A 147 3.12 9.47 0.39
CA GLY A 147 3.80 8.20 0.14
C GLY A 147 4.06 7.35 1.39
N ASP A 148 3.67 7.82 2.57
CA ASP A 148 3.79 7.08 3.82
C ASP A 148 2.54 6.23 4.14
N ALA A 149 1.64 6.05 3.16
CA ALA A 149 0.43 5.27 3.35
C ALA A 149 0.70 3.82 3.79
N ARG A 150 -0.22 3.30 4.60
CA ARG A 150 -0.23 1.90 5.05
C ARG A 150 -1.58 1.28 4.74
N VAL A 151 -1.61 -0.04 4.59
CA VAL A 151 -2.86 -0.78 4.42
C VAL A 151 -2.88 -2.01 5.33
N ASN A 152 -4.01 -2.18 6.00
CA ASN A 152 -4.34 -3.36 6.80
C ASN A 152 -5.57 -4.04 6.19
N VAL A 153 -5.56 -5.36 6.15
CA VAL A 153 -6.69 -6.18 5.71
C VAL A 153 -7.03 -7.16 6.83
N ARG A 154 -8.22 -7.06 7.42
CA ARG A 154 -8.65 -7.89 8.57
C ARG A 154 -7.69 -7.84 9.77
N GLY A 155 -7.06 -6.68 10.02
CA GLY A 155 -6.04 -6.52 11.06
C GLY A 155 -4.67 -7.13 10.72
N PHE A 156 -4.49 -7.66 9.52
CA PHE A 156 -3.18 -8.04 9.01
C PHE A 156 -2.56 -6.86 8.28
N ASN A 157 -1.37 -6.44 8.68
CA ASN A 157 -0.65 -5.38 8.00
C ASN A 157 -0.17 -5.82 6.60
N GLN A 158 0.25 -4.87 5.80
CA GLN A 158 0.63 -5.09 4.38
C GLN A 158 1.77 -6.10 4.16
N ARG A 159 2.57 -6.47 5.17
CA ARG A 159 3.57 -7.56 5.08
C ARG A 159 2.93 -8.93 4.87
N ASN A 160 1.66 -9.07 5.23
CA ASN A 160 0.89 -10.31 5.13
C ASN A 160 -0.18 -10.26 4.03
N VAL A 161 -0.16 -9.20 3.22
CA VAL A 161 -0.98 -9.03 2.01
C VAL A 161 -0.06 -9.13 0.80
N ALA A 162 -0.31 -10.05 -0.12
CA ALA A 162 0.48 -10.14 -1.34
C ALA A 162 0.04 -9.02 -2.30
N ILE A 163 0.92 -8.05 -2.52
CA ILE A 163 0.66 -6.91 -3.40
C ILE A 163 1.39 -7.14 -4.72
N MET A 164 0.65 -7.04 -5.82
CA MET A 164 1.16 -7.30 -7.16
C MET A 164 0.83 -6.18 -8.12
N ILE A 165 1.78 -5.88 -9.01
CA ILE A 165 1.61 -4.95 -10.14
C ILE A 165 1.92 -5.71 -11.43
N ASN A 166 0.92 -5.87 -12.31
CA ASN A 166 1.02 -6.61 -13.58
C ASN A 166 1.63 -8.03 -13.43
N GLY A 167 1.25 -8.72 -12.35
CA GLY A 167 1.71 -10.08 -12.05
C GLY A 167 3.04 -10.18 -11.30
N VAL A 168 3.72 -9.06 -11.04
CA VAL A 168 4.97 -9.01 -10.27
C VAL A 168 4.67 -8.74 -8.80
N PRO A 169 5.06 -9.61 -7.85
CA PRO A 169 5.01 -9.33 -6.42
C PRO A 169 5.96 -8.18 -6.06
N VAL A 170 5.45 -7.15 -5.35
CA VAL A 170 6.20 -5.93 -5.03
C VAL A 170 6.53 -5.79 -3.54
N ASN A 171 6.06 -6.71 -2.70
CA ASN A 171 6.49 -6.79 -1.31
C ASN A 171 8.02 -6.98 -1.25
N ASP A 172 8.67 -6.23 -0.39
CA ASP A 172 10.10 -6.34 -0.15
C ASP A 172 10.48 -7.76 0.29
N MET A 173 11.56 -8.32 -0.27
CA MET A 173 11.92 -9.72 -0.02
C MET A 173 12.54 -9.95 1.35
N GLU A 174 13.14 -8.92 1.94
CA GLU A 174 13.76 -8.97 3.25
C GLU A 174 12.74 -8.87 4.39
N ASN A 175 11.88 -7.84 4.33
CA ASN A 175 11.00 -7.48 5.45
C ASN A 175 9.50 -7.55 5.11
N GLY A 176 9.13 -7.82 3.87
CA GLY A 176 7.73 -7.94 3.41
C GLY A 176 6.97 -6.63 3.24
N TRP A 177 7.57 -5.47 3.50
CA TRP A 177 6.91 -4.18 3.46
C TRP A 177 6.68 -3.68 2.03
N VAL A 178 5.70 -2.79 1.85
CA VAL A 178 5.51 -2.04 0.60
C VAL A 178 5.57 -0.55 0.90
N TYR A 179 6.50 0.15 0.27
CA TYR A 179 6.67 1.59 0.37
C TYR A 179 5.90 2.26 -0.77
N TRP A 180 4.75 2.83 -0.49
CA TRP A 180 3.83 3.33 -1.51
C TRP A 180 4.37 4.53 -2.29
N SER A 181 5.28 5.29 -1.71
CA SER A 181 6.02 6.34 -2.41
C SER A 181 6.79 5.84 -3.64
N ASN A 182 7.20 4.57 -3.67
CA ASN A 182 7.87 3.95 -4.81
C ASN A 182 6.94 3.67 -6.00
N TRP A 183 5.63 3.70 -5.76
CA TRP A 183 4.59 3.36 -6.73
C TRP A 183 3.65 4.53 -7.04
N ASP A 184 4.06 5.75 -6.68
CA ASP A 184 3.32 6.96 -7.01
C ASP A 184 3.15 7.06 -8.54
N GLY A 185 1.95 7.46 -8.99
CA GLY A 185 1.60 7.48 -10.41
C GLY A 185 1.07 6.16 -10.99
N VAL A 186 1.28 5.00 -10.34
CA VAL A 186 0.68 3.72 -10.79
C VAL A 186 -0.84 3.79 -10.78
N GLY A 187 -1.46 4.49 -9.81
CA GLY A 187 -2.91 4.72 -9.77
C GLY A 187 -3.46 5.46 -10.99
N ASP A 188 -2.68 6.36 -11.60
CA ASP A 188 -3.08 7.05 -12.84
C ASP A 188 -3.03 6.11 -14.05
N ALA A 189 -2.14 5.11 -14.04
CA ALA A 189 -1.98 4.13 -15.11
C ALA A 189 -2.89 2.89 -14.92
N ALA A 190 -3.32 2.58 -13.69
CA ALA A 190 -4.10 1.39 -13.39
C ALA A 190 -5.42 1.33 -14.18
N SER A 191 -5.73 0.20 -14.77
CA SER A 191 -7.04 -0.13 -15.34
C SER A 191 -8.00 -0.61 -14.24
N SER A 192 -7.50 -1.37 -13.27
CA SER A 192 -8.26 -1.82 -12.10
C SER A 192 -7.36 -2.20 -10.93
N ILE A 193 -7.94 -2.19 -9.73
CA ILE A 193 -7.33 -2.71 -8.50
C ILE A 193 -8.31 -3.71 -7.90
N GLN A 194 -7.89 -4.96 -7.70
CA GLN A 194 -8.69 -5.98 -7.03
C GLN A 194 -8.08 -6.32 -5.68
N VAL A 195 -8.88 -6.28 -4.63
CA VAL A 195 -8.53 -6.76 -3.29
C VAL A 195 -9.30 -8.04 -2.99
N GLN A 196 -8.59 -9.13 -2.83
CA GLN A 196 -9.14 -10.38 -2.30
C GLN A 196 -8.83 -10.44 -0.81
N ARG A 197 -9.81 -10.73 0.00
CA ARG A 197 -9.66 -10.80 1.46
C ARG A 197 -9.48 -12.25 1.93
N GLY A 198 -8.54 -12.47 2.85
CA GLY A 198 -8.26 -13.77 3.43
C GLY A 198 -7.48 -14.74 2.51
N MET A 199 -7.54 -16.01 2.83
CA MET A 199 -6.79 -17.08 2.16
C MET A 199 -7.59 -17.77 1.04
N GLY A 200 -8.25 -17.00 0.19
CA GLY A 200 -9.09 -17.51 -0.89
C GLY A 200 -8.32 -18.17 -2.05
N ASP A 201 -8.96 -18.21 -3.22
CA ASP A 201 -8.45 -18.82 -4.44
C ASP A 201 -7.28 -18.00 -5.06
N VAL A 202 -6.11 -18.12 -4.46
CA VAL A 202 -4.89 -17.37 -4.84
C VAL A 202 -3.87 -18.34 -5.43
N ASN A 203 -3.55 -18.19 -6.71
CA ASN A 203 -2.61 -19.04 -7.43
C ASN A 203 -1.16 -18.49 -7.36
N LEU A 204 -0.63 -18.36 -6.15
CA LEU A 204 0.72 -17.90 -5.87
C LEU A 204 1.46 -18.88 -4.96
N ALA A 205 2.76 -19.03 -5.20
CA ALA A 205 3.65 -19.72 -4.27
C ALA A 205 3.89 -18.89 -2.99
N VAL A 206 3.80 -17.56 -3.10
CA VAL A 206 3.90 -16.64 -1.97
C VAL A 206 2.69 -16.78 -1.06
N PRO A 207 2.88 -16.98 0.25
CA PRO A 207 1.78 -17.00 1.20
C PRO A 207 1.09 -15.62 1.28
N ALA A 208 -0.19 -15.58 0.91
CA ALA A 208 -1.07 -14.43 1.11
C ALA A 208 -2.07 -14.80 2.20
N ILE A 209 -2.01 -14.13 3.34
CA ILE A 209 -2.79 -14.47 4.54
C ILE A 209 -3.93 -13.49 4.74
N GLY A 210 -3.63 -12.20 4.82
CA GLY A 210 -4.63 -11.13 4.89
C GLY A 210 -5.41 -10.99 3.59
N GLY A 211 -4.80 -11.39 2.49
CA GLY A 211 -5.38 -11.34 1.15
C GLY A 211 -4.37 -10.99 0.08
N THR A 212 -4.86 -10.62 -1.10
CA THR A 212 -4.05 -10.09 -2.19
C THR A 212 -4.58 -8.74 -2.64
N MET A 213 -3.69 -7.88 -3.11
CA MET A 213 -4.02 -6.64 -3.82
C MET A 213 -3.36 -6.69 -5.19
N ASN A 214 -4.16 -6.68 -6.24
CA ASN A 214 -3.69 -6.82 -7.61
C ASN A 214 -3.98 -5.54 -8.38
N ILE A 215 -2.93 -4.85 -8.82
CA ILE A 215 -3.01 -3.66 -9.65
C ILE A 215 -2.66 -4.05 -11.07
N VAL A 216 -3.57 -3.79 -12.00
CA VAL A 216 -3.44 -4.16 -13.40
C VAL A 216 -3.47 -2.92 -14.27
N THR A 217 -2.55 -2.86 -15.24
CA THR A 217 -2.53 -1.87 -16.31
C THR A 217 -2.51 -2.64 -17.63
N ASP A 218 -3.51 -2.48 -18.51
CA ASP A 218 -3.56 -3.23 -19.77
C ASP A 218 -3.58 -2.28 -20.96
N PRO A 219 -2.46 -2.12 -21.71
CA PRO A 219 -2.40 -1.24 -22.87
C PRO A 219 -3.26 -1.72 -24.04
N ALA A 220 -3.54 -3.04 -24.15
CA ALA A 220 -4.31 -3.59 -25.26
C ALA A 220 -5.82 -3.31 -25.14
N GLN A 221 -6.31 -3.12 -23.91
CA GLN A 221 -7.72 -2.80 -23.64
C GLN A 221 -8.01 -1.28 -23.68
N LEU A 222 -6.98 -0.45 -23.88
CA LEU A 222 -7.16 1.02 -23.88
C LEU A 222 -7.48 1.52 -25.29
N GLU A 223 -8.43 2.45 -25.37
CA GLU A 223 -8.71 3.19 -26.60
C GLU A 223 -7.58 4.15 -26.96
N ARG A 224 -7.51 4.52 -28.23
CA ARG A 224 -6.61 5.59 -28.67
C ARG A 224 -7.02 6.91 -28.02
N LYS A 225 -6.18 7.42 -27.10
CA LYS A 225 -6.51 8.59 -26.31
C LYS A 225 -5.27 9.26 -25.77
N GLY A 226 -5.19 10.57 -25.88
CA GLY A 226 -4.23 11.39 -25.17
C GLY A 226 -4.93 12.18 -24.07
N SER A 227 -4.26 12.46 -22.98
CA SER A 227 -4.79 13.36 -21.95
C SER A 227 -3.69 14.18 -21.26
N ILE A 228 -4.06 15.41 -20.92
CA ILE A 228 -3.30 16.30 -20.04
C ILE A 228 -4.22 16.60 -18.87
N LYS A 229 -3.79 16.26 -17.64
CA LYS A 229 -4.53 16.53 -16.41
C LYS A 229 -3.69 17.42 -15.51
N GLN A 230 -4.24 18.53 -15.07
CA GLN A 230 -3.67 19.39 -14.02
C GLN A 230 -4.56 19.32 -12.79
N GLU A 231 -3.95 19.02 -11.66
CA GLU A 231 -4.60 18.97 -10.34
C GLU A 231 -3.98 20.02 -9.43
N LEU A 232 -4.80 20.74 -8.69
CA LEU A 232 -4.41 21.70 -7.67
C LEU A 232 -5.17 21.39 -6.38
N GLY A 233 -4.54 21.58 -5.25
CA GLY A 233 -5.17 21.24 -3.97
C GLY A 233 -4.63 22.01 -2.78
N SER A 234 -5.14 21.68 -1.61
CA SER A 234 -4.72 22.24 -0.33
C SER A 234 -3.21 22.07 -0.12
N TRP A 235 -2.62 22.97 0.65
CA TRP A 235 -1.20 22.93 1.04
C TRP A 235 -0.24 22.90 -0.14
N GLY A 236 -0.48 23.76 -1.13
CA GLY A 236 0.39 23.88 -2.30
C GLY A 236 0.43 22.66 -3.20
N PHE A 237 -0.52 21.71 -3.05
CA PHE A 237 -0.55 20.50 -3.88
C PHE A 237 -0.73 20.85 -5.35
N SER A 238 0.15 20.32 -6.19
CA SER A 238 0.08 20.43 -7.64
C SER A 238 0.55 19.11 -8.27
N LYS A 239 -0.28 18.58 -9.18
CA LYS A 239 0.05 17.35 -9.92
C LYS A 239 -0.30 17.53 -11.38
N THR A 240 0.68 17.31 -12.26
CA THR A 240 0.50 17.29 -13.72
C THR A 240 0.68 15.87 -14.22
N THR A 241 -0.32 15.35 -14.92
CA THR A 241 -0.26 14.01 -15.55
C THR A 241 -0.42 14.17 -17.05
N LEU A 242 0.55 13.61 -17.79
CA LEU A 242 0.46 13.44 -19.24
C LEU A 242 0.32 11.97 -19.53
N SER A 243 -0.68 11.56 -20.32
CA SER A 243 -0.83 10.18 -20.73
C SER A 243 -1.22 10.06 -22.20
N TYR A 244 -0.78 8.97 -22.81
CA TYR A 244 -1.14 8.64 -24.17
C TYR A 244 -1.26 7.12 -24.36
N ASN A 245 -2.33 6.72 -25.05
CA ASN A 245 -2.60 5.34 -25.42
C ASN A 245 -2.79 5.30 -26.94
N THR A 246 -2.16 4.36 -27.61
CA THR A 246 -2.30 4.21 -29.08
C THR A 246 -3.60 3.53 -29.47
N GLY A 247 -4.26 2.82 -28.53
CA GLY A 247 -5.19 1.77 -28.87
C GLY A 247 -4.49 0.62 -29.59
N LEU A 248 -5.24 -0.35 -30.01
CA LEU A 248 -4.72 -1.49 -30.77
C LEU A 248 -4.43 -1.07 -32.22
N ILE A 249 -3.15 -1.09 -32.63
CA ILE A 249 -2.69 -0.77 -33.96
C ILE A 249 -2.57 -2.06 -34.77
N ASN A 250 -3.25 -2.12 -35.92
CA ASN A 250 -3.28 -3.30 -36.82
C ASN A 250 -3.61 -4.59 -36.07
N ASP A 251 -4.44 -4.51 -35.04
CA ASP A 251 -4.89 -5.59 -34.17
C ASP A 251 -3.74 -6.41 -33.52
N ARG A 252 -2.56 -5.84 -33.44
CA ARG A 252 -1.36 -6.55 -32.96
C ARG A 252 -0.55 -5.79 -31.93
N PHE A 253 -0.50 -4.48 -32.01
CA PHE A 253 0.39 -3.69 -31.18
C PHE A 253 -0.38 -2.60 -30.44
N ALA A 254 -0.13 -2.47 -29.17
CA ALA A 254 -0.60 -1.35 -28.36
C ALA A 254 0.53 -0.79 -27.50
N LEU A 255 0.55 0.53 -27.34
CA LEU A 255 1.47 1.25 -26.48
C LEU A 255 0.70 2.22 -25.59
N SER A 256 1.06 2.22 -24.33
CA SER A 256 0.50 3.12 -23.31
C SER A 256 1.64 3.75 -22.53
N GLY A 257 1.52 5.02 -22.20
CA GLY A 257 2.52 5.70 -21.39
C GLY A 257 1.93 6.86 -20.59
N SER A 258 2.52 7.10 -19.44
CA SER A 258 2.21 8.29 -18.63
C SER A 258 3.44 8.83 -17.94
N VAL A 259 3.43 10.16 -17.73
CA VAL A 259 4.44 10.87 -16.94
C VAL A 259 3.70 11.78 -15.96
N VAL A 260 4.14 11.77 -14.72
CA VAL A 260 3.55 12.53 -13.63
C VAL A 260 4.61 13.41 -12.97
N LYS A 261 4.26 14.64 -12.65
CA LYS A 261 5.00 15.51 -11.73
C LYS A 261 4.08 15.92 -10.59
N LYS A 262 4.48 15.64 -9.36
CA LYS A 262 3.73 15.94 -8.13
C LYS A 262 4.59 16.77 -7.17
N THR A 263 4.02 17.84 -6.62
CA THR A 263 4.62 18.67 -5.57
C THR A 263 3.56 19.09 -4.56
N GLY A 264 3.96 19.40 -3.34
CA GLY A 264 3.09 19.92 -2.30
C GLY A 264 3.88 20.25 -1.03
N ASP A 265 3.32 21.10 -0.16
CA ASP A 265 3.98 21.49 1.09
C ASP A 265 3.63 20.53 2.24
N GLY A 266 2.49 19.81 2.11
CA GLY A 266 1.96 18.96 3.18
C GLY A 266 1.22 19.76 4.25
N TYR A 267 0.48 19.04 5.11
CA TYR A 267 -0.22 19.68 6.24
C TYR A 267 0.70 19.91 7.44
N TYR A 268 1.39 18.85 7.87
CA TYR A 268 2.33 18.97 8.98
C TYR A 268 3.59 19.72 8.52
N LYS A 269 4.16 20.54 9.40
CA LYS A 269 5.38 21.31 9.10
C LYS A 269 6.48 20.38 8.57
N GLY A 270 7.06 20.75 7.44
CA GLY A 270 8.15 20.00 6.82
C GLY A 270 7.77 18.71 6.09
N THR A 271 6.46 18.37 5.93
CA THR A 271 6.02 17.17 5.20
C THR A 271 5.79 17.43 3.69
N TRP A 272 6.64 18.22 3.11
CA TRP A 272 6.61 18.51 1.68
C TRP A 272 6.87 17.27 0.81
N THR A 273 6.41 17.28 -0.44
CA THR A 273 6.68 16.24 -1.44
C THR A 273 7.19 16.83 -2.76
N ASP A 274 8.11 16.13 -3.37
CA ASP A 274 8.59 16.35 -4.74
C ASP A 274 8.80 14.99 -5.40
N ALA A 275 7.83 14.60 -6.22
CA ALA A 275 7.82 13.31 -6.87
C ALA A 275 7.63 13.46 -8.37
N SER A 276 8.21 12.55 -9.11
CA SER A 276 7.88 12.30 -10.51
C SER A 276 7.57 10.81 -10.66
N ALA A 277 6.74 10.47 -11.62
CA ALA A 277 6.48 9.07 -11.92
C ALA A 277 6.40 8.87 -13.43
N TYR A 278 6.72 7.66 -13.86
CA TYR A 278 6.57 7.25 -15.24
C TYR A 278 6.01 5.83 -15.33
N TYR A 279 5.26 5.62 -16.39
CA TYR A 279 4.73 4.33 -16.76
C TYR A 279 4.84 4.15 -18.27
N VAL A 280 5.26 2.98 -18.71
CA VAL A 280 5.21 2.53 -20.11
C VAL A 280 4.69 1.10 -20.12
N GLY A 281 3.68 0.85 -20.93
CA GLY A 281 3.15 -0.48 -21.20
C GLY A 281 3.07 -0.71 -22.71
N ALA A 282 3.55 -1.84 -23.18
CA ALA A 282 3.43 -2.24 -24.58
C ALA A 282 2.91 -3.68 -24.66
N SER A 283 2.01 -3.95 -25.59
CA SER A 283 1.52 -5.29 -25.90
C SER A 283 1.73 -5.58 -27.38
N TYR A 284 2.23 -6.77 -27.69
CA TYR A 284 2.45 -7.21 -29.07
C TYR A 284 2.00 -8.63 -29.28
N GLN A 285 0.94 -8.78 -30.09
CA GLN A 285 0.46 -10.07 -30.58
C GLN A 285 1.29 -10.50 -31.79
N ILE A 286 2.28 -11.36 -31.57
CA ILE A 286 3.17 -11.87 -32.63
C ILE A 286 2.35 -12.68 -33.63
N ASN A 287 1.53 -13.61 -33.12
CA ASN A 287 0.57 -14.41 -33.83
C ASN A 287 -0.48 -14.94 -32.84
N PRO A 288 -1.52 -15.68 -33.24
CA PRO A 288 -2.57 -16.13 -32.32
C PRO A 288 -2.09 -16.98 -31.12
N LYS A 289 -0.88 -17.54 -31.19
CA LYS A 289 -0.30 -18.35 -30.11
C LYS A 289 0.66 -17.58 -29.19
N HIS A 290 1.22 -16.48 -29.66
CA HIS A 290 2.31 -15.79 -28.96
C HIS A 290 1.99 -14.32 -28.73
N ARG A 291 1.90 -13.90 -27.48
CA ARG A 291 1.74 -12.52 -27.06
C ARG A 291 2.89 -12.12 -26.12
N LEU A 292 3.43 -10.93 -26.30
CA LEU A 292 4.42 -10.31 -25.43
C LEU A 292 3.84 -9.01 -24.87
N GLU A 293 4.16 -8.73 -23.61
CA GLU A 293 3.88 -7.47 -22.97
C GLU A 293 5.12 -6.99 -22.23
N LEU A 294 5.42 -5.73 -22.37
CA LEU A 294 6.50 -5.06 -21.66
C LEU A 294 5.92 -3.96 -20.79
N TYR A 295 6.31 -3.93 -19.53
CA TYR A 295 5.94 -2.90 -18.58
C TYR A 295 7.18 -2.30 -17.95
N ALA A 296 7.19 -0.99 -17.79
CA ALA A 296 8.19 -0.25 -17.04
C ALA A 296 7.50 0.79 -16.18
N VAL A 297 7.80 0.80 -14.88
CA VAL A 297 7.23 1.73 -13.91
C VAL A 297 8.30 2.19 -12.93
N GLY A 298 8.20 3.45 -12.50
CA GLY A 298 9.05 3.98 -11.45
C GLY A 298 8.57 5.35 -10.99
N ALA A 299 8.90 5.67 -9.74
CA ALA A 299 8.49 6.91 -9.09
C ALA A 299 9.65 7.50 -8.28
N PRO A 300 10.62 8.17 -8.94
CA PRO A 300 11.63 8.92 -8.21
C PRO A 300 10.98 10.02 -7.37
N GLN A 301 11.25 10.00 -6.06
CA GLN A 301 10.60 10.88 -5.12
C GLN A 301 11.53 11.32 -3.97
N ARG A 302 11.18 12.44 -3.36
CA ARG A 302 11.68 12.91 -2.08
C ARG A 302 10.55 13.59 -1.33
N HIS A 303 10.44 13.32 -0.03
CA HIS A 303 9.46 13.96 0.82
C HIS A 303 9.95 14.07 2.26
N GLY A 304 9.45 15.08 2.96
CA GLY A 304 9.63 15.19 4.39
C GLY A 304 8.62 14.31 5.15
N GLN A 305 9.02 13.83 6.31
CA GLN A 305 8.22 12.91 7.11
C GLN A 305 7.92 13.49 8.49
N ASN A 306 6.82 13.03 9.09
CA ASN A 306 6.47 13.19 10.49
C ASN A 306 6.36 11.80 11.11
N LEU A 307 7.43 11.33 11.75
CA LEU A 307 7.56 9.95 12.23
C LEU A 307 7.30 9.78 13.72
N TYR A 308 7.20 10.88 14.48
CA TYR A 308 7.02 10.82 15.92
C TYR A 308 5.63 11.29 16.33
N ALA A 309 4.82 10.34 16.76
CA ALA A 309 3.54 10.62 17.38
C ALA A 309 3.74 11.39 18.70
N GLN A 310 2.80 12.23 19.04
CA GLN A 310 2.84 13.06 20.26
C GLN A 310 1.63 12.79 21.15
N ASN A 311 1.67 13.27 22.39
CA ASN A 311 0.47 13.31 23.21
C ASN A 311 -0.61 14.17 22.51
N ALA A 312 -1.86 13.77 22.64
CA ALA A 312 -2.97 14.46 21.98
C ALA A 312 -3.04 15.96 22.34
N ALA A 313 -2.74 16.32 23.58
CA ALA A 313 -2.78 17.70 24.08
C ALA A 313 -1.63 18.59 23.55
N VAL A 314 -0.56 18.00 22.97
CA VAL A 314 0.48 18.76 22.27
C VAL A 314 -0.08 19.35 20.96
N TYR A 315 -0.91 18.59 20.28
CA TYR A 315 -1.55 19.03 19.04
C TYR A 315 -2.77 19.90 19.27
N ASP A 316 -3.66 19.49 20.21
CA ASP A 316 -4.96 20.13 20.43
C ASP A 316 -5.40 19.96 21.90
N PRO A 317 -5.05 20.92 22.78
CA PRO A 317 -5.44 20.89 24.20
C PRO A 317 -6.95 20.92 24.41
N ASP A 318 -7.69 21.59 23.52
CA ASP A 318 -9.16 21.67 23.61
C ASP A 318 -9.81 20.33 23.28
N TYR A 319 -9.38 19.66 22.22
CA TYR A 319 -9.84 18.31 21.91
C TYR A 319 -9.48 17.31 23.01
N ALA A 320 -8.27 17.41 23.57
CA ALA A 320 -7.85 16.57 24.70
C ALA A 320 -8.74 16.74 25.92
N ARG A 321 -9.13 17.98 26.25
CA ARG A 321 -10.05 18.28 27.35
C ARG A 321 -11.48 17.82 27.07
N ASP A 322 -12.03 18.22 25.91
CA ASP A 322 -13.46 18.14 25.64
C ASP A 322 -13.87 16.73 25.14
N GLU A 323 -13.01 16.05 24.39
CA GLU A 323 -13.31 14.76 23.77
C GLU A 323 -12.57 13.57 24.44
N LEU A 324 -11.34 13.80 24.96
CA LEU A 324 -10.55 12.74 25.59
C LEU A 324 -10.62 12.75 27.13
N GLY A 325 -11.32 13.73 27.72
CA GLY A 325 -11.55 13.79 29.16
C GLY A 325 -10.36 14.19 30.00
N TYR A 326 -9.39 14.92 29.42
CA TYR A 326 -8.26 15.46 30.20
C TYR A 326 -8.78 16.44 31.24
N ARG A 327 -8.22 16.34 32.46
CA ARG A 327 -8.51 17.28 33.55
C ARG A 327 -7.82 18.61 33.30
N SER A 328 -8.34 19.68 33.86
CA SER A 328 -7.76 21.01 33.70
C SER A 328 -6.32 21.09 34.22
N GLU A 329 -6.00 20.39 35.33
CA GLU A 329 -4.64 20.29 35.84
C GLU A 329 -3.68 19.56 34.91
N TRP A 330 -4.18 18.63 34.07
CA TRP A 330 -3.38 17.94 33.06
C TRP A 330 -3.10 18.87 31.88
N ILE A 331 -4.12 19.60 31.43
CA ILE A 331 -3.97 20.55 30.31
C ILE A 331 -2.98 21.65 30.68
N SER A 332 -2.95 22.12 31.93
CA SER A 332 -2.02 23.17 32.36
C SER A 332 -0.55 22.75 32.16
N VAL A 333 -0.20 21.47 32.33
CA VAL A 333 1.16 20.98 32.11
C VAL A 333 1.60 21.19 30.64
N PHE A 334 0.70 20.95 29.67
CA PHE A 334 0.99 21.16 28.25
C PHE A 334 1.05 22.64 27.90
N THR A 335 0.09 23.44 28.36
CA THR A 335 0.04 24.87 28.03
C THR A 335 1.16 25.69 28.70
N GLU A 336 1.62 25.29 29.87
CA GLU A 336 2.76 25.94 30.56
C GLU A 336 4.09 25.62 29.86
N LYS A 337 4.23 24.41 29.30
CA LYS A 337 5.44 23.97 28.61
C LYS A 337 5.41 24.23 27.10
N ASN A 338 4.28 24.67 26.55
CA ASN A 338 4.16 24.93 25.11
C ASN A 338 4.78 26.26 24.73
N THR A 339 6.08 26.32 24.66
CA THR A 339 6.86 27.51 24.33
C THR A 339 6.98 27.79 22.85
N ASN A 340 6.68 26.78 21.98
CA ASN A 340 6.91 26.81 20.55
C ASN A 340 5.64 26.94 19.72
N ASN A 341 4.51 27.24 20.36
CA ASN A 341 3.22 27.35 19.68
C ASN A 341 2.88 26.06 18.87
N GLU A 342 3.07 24.91 19.50
CA GLU A 342 2.68 23.60 19.00
C GLU A 342 1.19 23.63 18.65
N GLY A 343 0.78 22.87 17.66
CA GLY A 343 -0.59 22.84 17.16
C GLY A 343 -0.81 21.62 16.30
N ARG A 344 -1.96 21.51 15.65
CA ARG A 344 -2.31 20.32 14.87
C ARG A 344 -1.40 20.06 13.67
N ASP A 345 -0.64 21.05 13.21
CA ASP A 345 0.37 20.94 12.16
C ASP A 345 1.79 20.69 12.70
N TYR A 346 1.93 20.47 14.02
CA TYR A 346 3.22 20.24 14.67
C TYR A 346 3.90 18.98 14.16
N ASN A 347 5.22 19.10 13.91
CA ASN A 347 6.10 18.01 13.54
C ASN A 347 7.40 18.12 14.35
N GLN A 348 7.61 17.20 15.26
CA GLN A 348 8.82 17.14 16.11
C GLN A 348 10.12 17.04 15.30
N ASN A 349 10.05 16.53 14.07
CA ASN A 349 11.21 16.41 13.20
C ASN A 349 11.58 17.71 12.48
N TYR A 350 10.72 18.72 12.48
CA TYR A 350 10.94 20.01 11.85
C TYR A 350 11.33 21.05 12.89
N VAL A 351 12.64 21.27 13.08
CA VAL A 351 13.21 21.96 14.25
C VAL A 351 13.99 23.19 13.82
N PRO A 352 13.91 24.32 14.57
CA PRO A 352 14.71 25.51 14.29
C PRO A 352 16.21 25.25 14.50
N ILE A 353 17.02 25.97 13.74
CA ILE A 353 18.48 25.97 13.87
C ILE A 353 18.99 27.40 13.94
N SER A 354 20.13 27.59 14.63
CA SER A 354 20.80 28.88 14.76
C SER A 354 21.08 29.53 13.38
N SER A 355 20.88 30.84 13.28
CA SER A 355 21.23 31.63 12.09
C SER A 355 22.73 31.63 11.75
N ALA A 356 23.57 31.15 12.66
CA ALA A 356 24.99 30.91 12.40
C ALA A 356 25.24 29.70 11.48
N TYR A 357 24.33 28.76 11.43
CA TYR A 357 24.36 27.63 10.50
C TYR A 357 24.04 28.12 9.08
N LYS A 358 24.97 27.98 8.17
CA LYS A 358 24.80 28.43 6.79
C LYS A 358 24.25 27.35 5.85
N GLY A 359 23.87 26.21 6.40
CA GLY A 359 23.68 24.98 5.63
C GLY A 359 25.00 24.41 5.20
N ASN A 360 25.10 23.13 5.08
CA ASN A 360 26.15 22.58 4.27
C ASN A 360 25.76 22.82 2.80
N ASP A 361 26.72 23.17 1.96
CA ASP A 361 26.57 22.99 0.50
C ASP A 361 26.44 21.48 0.17
N SER A 362 25.93 20.68 1.12
CA SER A 362 25.76 19.25 0.99
C SER A 362 24.80 19.00 -0.15
N LYS A 363 25.42 18.64 -1.23
CA LYS A 363 24.80 18.23 -2.46
C LYS A 363 24.21 16.86 -2.20
N GLN A 364 22.91 16.79 -1.93
CA GLN A 364 22.23 15.51 -1.88
C GLN A 364 22.03 15.00 -3.30
N TYR A 365 22.68 13.90 -3.62
CA TYR A 365 22.43 13.18 -4.86
C TYR A 365 21.04 12.57 -4.85
N PHE A 366 20.22 13.03 -5.78
CA PHE A 366 18.98 12.37 -6.10
C PHE A 366 19.20 11.56 -7.38
N TYR A 367 19.02 10.28 -7.34
CA TYR A 367 19.43 9.30 -8.36
C TYR A 367 19.10 9.69 -9.83
N MET A 368 18.05 10.45 -10.08
CA MET A 368 17.66 10.87 -11.44
C MET A 368 17.85 12.37 -11.73
N TYR A 369 18.15 13.20 -10.74
CA TYR A 369 18.08 14.64 -10.88
C TYR A 369 19.38 15.38 -10.57
N GLY A 370 20.43 14.65 -10.23
CA GLY A 370 21.71 15.25 -9.85
C GLY A 370 21.67 16.01 -8.53
N GLU A 371 22.65 16.89 -8.34
CA GLU A 371 22.76 17.68 -7.12
C GLU A 371 21.59 18.66 -6.97
N ARG A 372 20.90 18.64 -5.82
CA ARG A 372 19.98 19.71 -5.45
C ARG A 372 20.54 20.51 -4.30
N LYS A 373 20.61 21.84 -4.48
CA LYS A 373 20.75 22.76 -3.34
C LYS A 373 19.48 22.71 -2.52
N GLU A 374 19.63 22.36 -1.26
CA GLU A 374 18.54 22.42 -0.34
C GLU A 374 18.24 23.82 0.12
N ASN A 375 17.05 24.15 0.13
CA ASN A 375 16.20 24.86 1.08
C ASN A 375 14.87 25.08 0.40
N ARG A 376 14.06 24.03 0.41
CA ARG A 376 12.75 24.14 -0.19
C ARG A 376 11.84 25.09 0.59
N PHE A 377 12.10 25.28 1.90
CA PHE A 377 11.21 26.03 2.75
C PHE A 377 11.91 27.14 3.52
N ASP A 378 12.65 26.86 4.55
CA ASP A 378 13.24 27.85 5.43
C ASP A 378 14.63 27.41 5.90
N SER A 379 15.64 28.23 5.63
CA SER A 379 17.01 27.94 6.07
C SER A 379 17.22 28.01 7.58
N SER A 380 16.24 28.51 8.32
CA SER A 380 16.24 28.54 9.79
C SER A 380 15.68 27.26 10.41
N PHE A 381 15.30 26.26 9.61
CA PHE A 381 14.78 24.97 10.09
C PHE A 381 15.50 23.81 9.43
N ILE A 382 15.64 22.71 10.18
CA ILE A 382 16.05 21.41 9.67
C ILE A 382 14.87 20.46 9.79
N ASN A 383 14.50 19.78 8.69
CA ASN A 383 13.72 18.57 8.78
C ASN A 383 14.67 17.39 8.99
N GLU A 384 14.65 16.82 10.19
CA GLU A 384 15.47 15.66 10.53
C GLU A 384 15.12 14.45 9.68
N ARG A 385 13.83 14.28 9.35
CA ARG A 385 13.30 13.09 8.70
C ARG A 385 12.77 13.40 7.31
N GLU A 386 13.55 12.96 6.33
CA GLU A 386 13.17 12.95 4.93
C GLU A 386 13.39 11.56 4.36
N ASN A 387 12.56 11.19 3.40
CA ASN A 387 12.74 9.98 2.60
C ASN A 387 12.99 10.36 1.14
N PHE A 388 13.91 9.67 0.50
CA PHE A 388 14.18 9.81 -0.92
C PHE A 388 14.46 8.43 -1.51
N PHE A 389 13.77 8.09 -2.60
CA PHE A 389 13.92 6.77 -3.20
C PHE A 389 13.51 6.77 -4.66
N HIS A 390 14.14 5.89 -5.44
CA HIS A 390 13.69 5.53 -6.77
C HIS A 390 13.82 4.02 -6.94
N LYS A 391 12.68 3.33 -7.17
CA LYS A 391 12.60 1.88 -7.38
C LYS A 391 11.98 1.57 -8.73
N PRO A 392 12.76 1.62 -9.85
CA PRO A 392 12.26 1.19 -11.15
C PRO A 392 11.98 -0.30 -11.18
N GLN A 393 10.91 -0.67 -11.89
CA GLN A 393 10.58 -2.06 -12.19
C GLN A 393 10.31 -2.18 -13.68
N ILE A 394 10.88 -3.22 -14.28
CA ILE A 394 10.65 -3.60 -15.68
C ILE A 394 10.26 -5.07 -15.68
N ASN A 395 9.18 -5.42 -16.36
CA ASN A 395 8.79 -6.80 -16.55
C ASN A 395 8.39 -7.10 -17.99
N LEU A 396 8.75 -8.30 -18.44
CA LEU A 396 8.37 -8.89 -19.71
C LEU A 396 7.42 -10.06 -19.42
N ASN A 397 6.17 -9.92 -19.85
CA ASN A 397 5.19 -10.98 -19.78
C ASN A 397 5.12 -11.68 -21.14
N TYR A 398 5.20 -13.00 -21.13
CA TYR A 398 5.11 -13.81 -22.33
C TYR A 398 4.03 -14.86 -22.17
N TYR A 399 3.08 -14.83 -23.08
CA TYR A 399 1.96 -15.75 -23.13
C TYR A 399 2.07 -16.65 -24.35
N LEU A 400 1.99 -17.96 -24.13
CA LEU A 400 2.06 -18.98 -25.15
C LEU A 400 0.85 -19.91 -25.07
N THR A 401 0.02 -19.91 -26.09
CA THR A 401 -1.03 -20.88 -26.28
C THR A 401 -0.47 -22.09 -27.06
N LEU A 402 -0.10 -23.15 -26.33
CA LEU A 402 0.48 -24.38 -26.91
C LEU A 402 -0.53 -25.09 -27.80
N ASN A 403 -1.74 -25.26 -27.29
CA ASN A 403 -2.88 -25.84 -27.99
C ASN A 403 -4.20 -25.32 -27.34
N ALA A 404 -5.34 -25.83 -27.82
CA ALA A 404 -6.66 -25.41 -27.32
C ALA A 404 -6.85 -25.58 -25.81
N ASN A 405 -6.13 -26.53 -25.19
CA ASN A 405 -6.29 -26.86 -23.77
C ASN A 405 -5.11 -26.42 -22.91
N THR A 406 -4.04 -25.88 -23.49
CA THR A 406 -2.80 -25.64 -22.73
C THR A 406 -2.25 -24.24 -22.99
N ARG A 407 -2.06 -23.46 -21.94
CA ARG A 407 -1.46 -22.14 -21.98
C ARG A 407 -0.31 -22.05 -20.98
N LEU A 408 0.76 -21.37 -21.37
CA LEU A 408 1.89 -21.02 -20.52
C LEU A 408 1.97 -19.50 -20.42
N SER A 409 2.05 -19.01 -19.22
CA SER A 409 2.17 -17.57 -18.88
C SER A 409 3.42 -17.35 -18.05
N ASN A 410 4.28 -16.42 -18.48
CA ASN A 410 5.55 -16.14 -17.82
C ASN A 410 5.70 -14.65 -17.57
N VAL A 411 6.25 -14.28 -16.41
CA VAL A 411 6.69 -12.92 -16.06
C VAL A 411 8.15 -12.97 -15.67
N LEU A 412 9.02 -12.45 -16.51
CA LEU A 412 10.40 -12.17 -16.16
C LEU A 412 10.50 -10.71 -15.76
N TYR A 413 11.10 -10.41 -14.60
CA TYR A 413 11.19 -9.04 -14.14
C TYR A 413 12.52 -8.71 -13.47
N PHE A 414 12.85 -7.43 -13.53
CA PHE A 414 13.93 -6.79 -12.79
C PHE A 414 13.38 -5.57 -12.06
N SER A 415 13.75 -5.43 -10.79
CA SER A 415 13.47 -4.22 -10.01
C SER A 415 14.78 -3.77 -9.35
N GLY A 416 15.24 -2.59 -9.71
CA GLY A 416 16.33 -1.92 -9.01
C GLY A 416 15.81 -0.96 -7.95
N GLY A 417 16.69 -0.41 -7.14
CA GLY A 417 16.32 0.63 -6.19
C GLY A 417 17.51 1.29 -5.54
N SER A 418 17.42 2.60 -5.32
CA SER A 418 18.42 3.36 -4.56
C SER A 418 17.76 4.53 -3.88
N GLY A 419 18.13 4.76 -2.64
CA GLY A 419 17.64 5.87 -1.83
C GLY A 419 17.91 5.68 -0.36
N GLY A 420 17.12 6.35 0.48
CA GLY A 420 17.30 6.24 1.91
C GLY A 420 16.38 7.16 2.71
N GLY A 421 16.58 7.13 4.01
CA GLY A 421 15.94 8.02 4.98
C GLY A 421 16.99 8.80 5.79
N THR A 422 16.67 10.05 6.08
CA THR A 422 17.57 10.91 6.87
C THR A 422 17.35 10.74 8.38
N GLY A 423 18.23 11.29 9.19
CA GLY A 423 18.11 11.31 10.64
C GLY A 423 19.38 11.82 11.30
N THR A 424 19.42 11.73 12.61
CA THR A 424 20.56 12.07 13.44
C THR A 424 21.39 10.85 13.81
N TYR A 425 22.66 11.06 14.22
CA TYR A 425 23.53 10.03 14.77
C TYR A 425 24.58 10.66 15.69
N GLY A 426 25.00 9.89 16.70
CA GLY A 426 25.95 10.35 17.72
C GLY A 426 25.26 11.15 18.82
N SER A 427 26.06 11.92 19.57
CA SER A 427 25.62 12.64 20.76
C SER A 427 25.00 13.99 20.39
N MET A 428 23.71 13.99 20.11
CA MET A 428 22.94 15.22 19.89
C MET A 428 22.66 15.95 21.21
N LYS A 429 22.52 17.24 21.15
CA LYS A 429 21.91 18.03 22.25
C LYS A 429 20.40 18.01 22.11
N TRP A 430 19.70 18.00 23.23
CA TRP A 430 18.25 17.95 23.30
C TRP A 430 17.71 19.12 24.10
N ASP A 431 16.63 19.72 23.61
CA ASP A 431 15.82 20.68 24.31
C ASP A 431 14.62 19.97 24.97
N TYR A 432 14.49 20.16 26.30
CA TYR A 432 13.42 19.62 27.14
C TYR A 432 12.53 20.73 27.69
N SER A 433 12.65 21.95 27.20
CA SER A 433 11.85 23.10 27.69
C SER A 433 10.37 22.95 27.34
N GLY A 434 10.05 22.34 26.18
CA GLY A 434 8.70 21.98 25.78
C GLY A 434 8.19 20.69 26.44
N PHE A 435 6.97 20.32 26.17
CA PHE A 435 6.43 19.01 26.56
C PHE A 435 7.13 17.89 25.75
N SER A 436 7.17 18.08 24.44
CA SER A 436 7.90 17.19 23.53
C SER A 436 9.39 17.55 23.51
N ARG A 437 10.25 16.59 23.79
CA ARG A 437 11.68 16.81 23.60
C ARG A 437 11.99 17.00 22.11
N VAL A 438 12.87 17.91 21.77
CA VAL A 438 13.32 18.13 20.40
C VAL A 438 14.84 18.16 20.34
N VAL A 439 15.41 17.86 19.17
CA VAL A 439 16.86 17.98 18.97
C VAL A 439 17.22 19.47 18.94
N ASP A 440 18.14 19.89 19.79
CA ASP A 440 18.71 21.24 19.73
C ASP A 440 19.88 21.27 18.74
N PHE A 441 19.56 21.54 17.47
CA PHE A 441 20.55 21.65 16.40
C PHE A 441 21.47 22.83 16.59
N GLY A 442 21.01 23.92 17.20
CA GLY A 442 21.83 25.10 17.51
C GLY A 442 22.92 24.81 18.52
N ALA A 443 22.53 24.25 19.68
CA ALA A 443 23.49 23.83 20.70
C ALA A 443 24.40 22.68 20.22
N THR A 444 23.89 21.79 19.37
CA THR A 444 24.72 20.73 18.77
C THR A 444 25.77 21.33 17.85
N TRP A 445 25.40 22.30 17.01
CA TRP A 445 26.32 23.00 16.11
C TRP A 445 27.39 23.76 16.89
N GLU A 446 27.02 24.51 17.93
CA GLU A 446 27.97 25.25 18.76
C GLU A 446 28.96 24.29 19.46
N ASN A 447 28.47 23.18 19.99
CA ASN A 447 29.30 22.16 20.61
C ASN A 447 30.29 21.53 19.61
N ASN A 448 29.84 21.22 18.39
CA ASN A 448 30.69 20.66 17.35
C ASN A 448 31.71 21.65 16.85
N ALA A 449 31.34 22.91 16.61
CA ALA A 449 32.24 23.98 16.12
C ALA A 449 33.35 24.32 17.13
N ALA A 450 33.08 24.13 18.41
CA ALA A 450 34.06 24.34 19.48
C ALA A 450 34.94 23.11 19.75
N SER A 451 34.64 21.96 19.16
CA SER A 451 35.33 20.68 19.43
C SER A 451 36.57 20.50 18.57
N GLU A 452 37.72 20.29 19.17
CA GLU A 452 38.94 19.88 18.48
C GLU A 452 38.93 18.40 18.03
N GLU A 453 38.06 17.59 18.63
CA GLU A 453 37.89 16.17 18.34
C GLU A 453 36.80 15.87 17.27
N GLY A 454 36.41 16.86 16.48
CA GLY A 454 35.39 16.77 15.48
C GLY A 454 33.96 16.80 16.04
N SER A 455 32.98 16.51 15.19
CA SER A 455 31.57 16.49 15.53
C SER A 455 31.21 15.36 16.49
N LYS A 456 30.40 15.65 17.49
CA LYS A 456 29.86 14.64 18.43
C LYS A 456 28.49 14.14 17.99
N GLY A 457 27.70 14.97 17.35
CA GLY A 457 26.39 14.64 16.74
C GLY A 457 26.33 15.17 15.32
N ILE A 458 25.73 14.41 14.43
CA ILE A 458 25.67 14.70 13.00
C ILE A 458 24.31 14.39 12.40
N LEU A 459 24.04 14.92 11.21
CA LEU A 459 22.99 14.37 10.35
C LEU A 459 23.53 13.21 9.51
N ARG A 460 22.72 12.18 9.31
CA ARG A 460 23.09 10.98 8.56
C ARG A 460 22.02 10.62 7.54
N ASN A 461 22.39 9.84 6.52
CA ASN A 461 21.49 9.08 5.67
C ASN A 461 21.58 7.60 6.02
N SER A 462 20.44 6.91 6.14
CA SER A 462 20.38 5.45 6.04
C SER A 462 20.12 5.10 4.58
N ILE A 463 21.11 4.57 3.91
CA ILE A 463 21.07 4.24 2.49
C ILE A 463 20.59 2.80 2.33
N ASN A 464 19.71 2.62 1.34
CA ASN A 464 19.29 1.31 0.88
C ASN A 464 19.47 1.27 -0.65
N ARG A 465 20.23 0.28 -1.12
CA ARG A 465 20.39 -0.02 -2.56
C ARG A 465 19.98 -1.46 -2.77
N GLN A 466 19.09 -1.71 -3.71
CA GLN A 466 18.57 -3.05 -3.91
C GLN A 466 18.42 -3.39 -5.39
N SER A 467 18.59 -4.68 -5.68
CA SER A 467 18.27 -5.26 -6.98
C SER A 467 17.53 -6.58 -6.78
N THR A 468 16.52 -6.81 -7.59
CA THR A 468 15.75 -8.05 -7.58
C THR A 468 15.54 -8.54 -9.00
N ILE A 469 15.80 -9.81 -9.24
CA ILE A 469 15.46 -10.50 -10.48
C ILE A 469 14.50 -11.63 -10.13
N GLY A 470 13.46 -11.82 -10.94
CA GLY A 470 12.52 -12.91 -10.69
C GLY A 470 11.82 -13.41 -11.96
N LEU A 471 11.37 -14.64 -11.86
CA LEU A 471 10.57 -15.35 -12.87
C LEU A 471 9.37 -16.00 -12.21
N VAL A 472 8.18 -15.60 -12.65
CA VAL A 472 6.93 -16.29 -12.33
C VAL A 472 6.44 -16.99 -13.57
N SER A 473 6.22 -18.30 -13.50
CA SER A 473 5.74 -19.10 -14.64
C SER A 473 4.53 -19.94 -14.20
N LYS A 474 3.46 -19.93 -15.01
CA LYS A 474 2.22 -20.66 -14.76
C LYS A 474 1.82 -21.41 -16.02
N LEU A 475 1.55 -22.71 -15.88
CA LEU A 475 1.01 -23.58 -16.91
C LEU A 475 -0.43 -23.92 -16.54
N ASP A 476 -1.36 -23.56 -17.41
CA ASP A 476 -2.77 -23.91 -17.32
C ASP A 476 -3.07 -25.02 -18.33
N HIS A 477 -3.74 -26.08 -17.86
CA HIS A 477 -4.13 -27.21 -18.70
C HIS A 477 -5.57 -27.64 -18.38
N ASN A 478 -6.45 -27.53 -19.37
CA ASN A 478 -7.82 -28.02 -19.26
C ASN A 478 -7.83 -29.55 -19.44
N LEU A 479 -8.04 -30.26 -18.34
CA LEU A 479 -8.20 -31.73 -18.34
C LEU A 479 -9.56 -32.15 -18.93
N SER A 480 -10.58 -31.29 -18.74
CA SER A 480 -11.91 -31.40 -19.33
C SER A 480 -12.54 -30.01 -19.42
N GLU A 481 -13.76 -29.87 -19.92
CA GLU A 481 -14.51 -28.62 -19.94
C GLU A 481 -14.74 -28.05 -18.53
N ALA A 482 -14.80 -28.94 -17.52
CA ALA A 482 -15.08 -28.55 -16.14
C ALA A 482 -13.84 -28.57 -15.21
N LEU A 483 -12.69 -29.06 -15.67
CA LEU A 483 -11.56 -29.30 -14.78
C LEU A 483 -10.26 -28.73 -15.39
N THR A 484 -9.68 -27.78 -14.70
CA THR A 484 -8.40 -27.16 -15.08
C THR A 484 -7.35 -27.47 -14.02
N LEU A 485 -6.18 -27.93 -14.49
CA LEU A 485 -4.97 -28.04 -13.69
C LEU A 485 -4.08 -26.83 -13.96
N GLN A 486 -3.62 -26.17 -12.91
CA GLN A 486 -2.60 -25.12 -13.00
C GLN A 486 -1.38 -25.51 -12.17
N VAL A 487 -0.19 -25.36 -12.74
CA VAL A 487 1.09 -25.55 -12.04
C VAL A 487 1.89 -24.26 -12.17
N GLY A 488 2.52 -23.82 -11.08
CA GLY A 488 3.30 -22.60 -11.10
C GLY A 488 4.62 -22.71 -10.37
N ILE A 489 5.59 -21.92 -10.85
CA ILE A 489 6.91 -21.73 -10.24
C ILE A 489 7.12 -20.23 -10.07
N ASP A 490 7.72 -19.85 -8.94
CA ASP A 490 8.11 -18.49 -8.60
C ASP A 490 9.55 -18.53 -8.07
N TRP A 491 10.48 -18.02 -8.86
CA TRP A 491 11.88 -17.91 -8.51
C TRP A 491 12.28 -16.44 -8.43
N ARG A 492 12.99 -16.07 -7.36
CA ARG A 492 13.48 -14.71 -7.12
C ARG A 492 14.80 -14.73 -6.39
N THR A 493 15.63 -13.74 -6.70
CA THR A 493 16.80 -13.40 -5.91
C THR A 493 16.86 -11.88 -5.73
N ALA A 494 17.22 -11.43 -4.54
CA ALA A 494 17.39 -10.04 -4.21
C ALA A 494 18.66 -9.81 -3.44
N GLU A 495 19.40 -8.77 -3.82
CA GLU A 495 20.50 -8.20 -3.04
C GLU A 495 20.06 -6.83 -2.52
N ILE A 496 20.23 -6.61 -1.20
CA ILE A 496 19.82 -5.40 -0.49
C ILE A 496 21.00 -4.91 0.34
N GLU A 497 21.62 -3.84 -0.10
CA GLU A 497 22.69 -3.15 0.60
C GLU A 497 22.10 -2.13 1.57
N HIS A 498 22.54 -2.17 2.81
CA HIS A 498 22.25 -1.20 3.86
C HIS A 498 23.55 -0.52 4.29
N ALA A 499 23.56 0.81 4.30
CA ALA A 499 24.68 1.60 4.77
C ALA A 499 24.18 2.84 5.50
N ARG A 500 25.01 3.38 6.37
CA ARG A 500 24.78 4.69 6.99
C ARG A 500 25.92 5.61 6.59
N GLU A 501 25.60 6.77 6.03
CA GLU A 501 26.59 7.76 5.61
C GLU A 501 26.42 9.08 6.35
N VAL A 502 27.52 9.83 6.48
CA VAL A 502 27.51 11.20 7.01
C VAL A 502 26.82 12.13 6.02
N ARG A 503 25.72 12.77 6.44
CA ARG A 503 24.99 13.76 5.63
C ARG A 503 25.51 15.18 5.87
N ASP A 504 25.74 15.53 7.17
CA ASP A 504 26.15 16.86 7.58
C ASP A 504 26.88 16.77 8.92
N LEU A 505 27.99 17.44 9.03
CA LEU A 505 28.84 17.45 10.22
C LEU A 505 28.36 18.44 11.31
N LEU A 506 27.33 19.25 11.03
CA LEU A 506 26.77 20.24 11.94
C LEU A 506 27.86 21.11 12.62
N GLY A 507 28.74 21.67 11.81
CA GLY A 507 29.75 22.63 12.24
C GLY A 507 31.13 22.09 12.63
N GLY A 508 31.29 20.78 12.81
CA GLY A 508 32.61 20.18 13.08
C GLY A 508 33.40 19.90 11.80
N SER A 509 34.67 19.56 11.96
CA SER A 509 35.59 19.30 10.84
C SER A 509 35.58 17.87 10.34
N TYR A 510 35.14 16.91 11.15
CA TYR A 510 34.99 15.49 10.83
C TYR A 510 34.09 14.82 11.89
N PHE A 511 33.66 13.58 11.63
CA PHE A 511 33.05 12.69 12.61
C PHE A 511 34.01 11.51 12.89
N TYR A 512 34.34 11.26 14.15
CA TYR A 512 35.22 10.15 14.50
C TYR A 512 34.45 8.82 14.51
N PHE A 513 34.88 7.84 13.73
CA PHE A 513 34.36 6.49 13.70
C PHE A 513 35.45 5.47 13.36
N ASP A 514 35.70 4.53 14.25
CA ASP A 514 36.73 3.49 14.16
C ASP A 514 36.14 2.06 14.07
N GLY A 515 34.82 1.94 13.83
CA GLY A 515 34.14 0.63 13.80
C GLY A 515 34.28 -0.16 12.50
N ASN A 516 35.10 0.28 11.54
CA ASN A 516 35.37 -0.44 10.31
C ASN A 516 36.79 -1.08 10.39
N ASP A 517 36.86 -2.41 10.49
CA ASP A 517 38.11 -3.18 10.60
C ASP A 517 39.06 -2.99 9.40
N ASN A 518 38.53 -2.50 8.27
CA ASN A 518 39.32 -2.27 7.06
C ASN A 518 39.92 -0.86 7.00
N ASP A 519 39.53 0.04 7.92
CA ASP A 519 40.07 1.40 7.99
C ASP A 519 41.43 1.46 8.68
N SER A 520 42.22 2.44 8.31
CA SER A 520 43.42 2.87 9.05
C SER A 520 43.06 4.04 9.96
N GLU A 521 43.93 4.42 10.91
CA GLU A 521 43.71 5.57 11.80
C GLU A 521 43.46 6.87 11.05
N ALA A 522 43.98 7.04 9.82
CA ALA A 522 43.74 8.19 8.99
C ALA A 522 42.28 8.23 8.50
N ASP A 523 41.65 7.09 8.30
CA ASP A 523 40.29 6.92 7.79
C ASP A 523 39.22 7.04 8.89
N TYR A 524 39.62 7.09 10.17
CA TYR A 524 38.68 7.26 11.28
C TYR A 524 38.03 8.65 11.32
N ARG A 525 38.59 9.66 10.61
CA ARG A 525 38.05 11.01 10.48
C ARG A 525 37.11 11.12 9.32
N LYS A 526 35.87 10.69 9.51
CA LYS A 526 34.82 10.62 8.47
C LYS A 526 34.36 12.01 8.03
N GLN A 527 34.24 12.16 6.74
CA GLN A 527 33.75 13.34 6.05
C GLN A 527 32.32 13.10 5.52
N ILE A 528 31.70 14.12 4.93
CA ILE A 528 30.38 13.99 4.29
C ILE A 528 30.45 12.97 3.16
N GLY A 529 29.49 12.02 3.16
CA GLY A 529 29.42 10.92 2.23
C GLY A 529 30.16 9.64 2.69
N ASP A 530 31.00 9.73 3.73
CA ASP A 530 31.66 8.53 4.28
C ASP A 530 30.69 7.65 5.03
N ILE A 531 30.94 6.33 4.95
CA ILE A 531 30.10 5.32 5.59
C ILE A 531 30.52 5.14 7.05
N ILE A 532 29.50 5.09 7.93
CA ILE A 532 29.62 4.94 9.39
C ILE A 532 28.59 3.93 9.91
N ALA A 533 28.75 3.50 11.15
CA ALA A 533 27.82 2.70 11.94
C ALA A 533 27.55 1.29 11.40
N TYR A 534 27.16 1.12 10.16
CA TYR A 534 26.98 -0.17 9.50
C TYR A 534 27.10 -0.06 7.98
N TRP A 535 27.56 -1.17 7.37
CA TRP A 535 27.55 -1.38 5.94
C TRP A 535 27.47 -2.88 5.67
N ASN A 536 26.32 -3.34 5.24
CA ASN A 536 26.08 -4.76 4.99
C ASN A 536 25.26 -4.99 3.72
N THR A 537 25.36 -6.19 3.17
CA THR A 537 24.51 -6.69 2.09
C THR A 537 23.75 -7.92 2.57
N ASN A 538 22.43 -7.85 2.44
CA ASN A 538 21.51 -8.95 2.70
C ASN A 538 21.07 -9.55 1.37
N THR A 539 21.19 -10.88 1.22
CA THR A 539 20.70 -11.60 0.04
C THR A 539 19.52 -12.48 0.43
N VAL A 540 18.49 -12.48 -0.39
CA VAL A 540 17.31 -13.32 -0.21
C VAL A 540 17.08 -14.12 -1.49
N ASP A 541 17.21 -15.44 -1.39
CA ASP A 541 16.94 -16.38 -2.46
C ASP A 541 15.63 -17.11 -2.20
N TRP A 542 14.70 -17.05 -3.14
CA TRP A 542 13.37 -17.63 -3.04
C TRP A 542 13.11 -18.58 -4.21
N LEU A 543 12.65 -19.77 -3.89
CA LEU A 543 12.07 -20.70 -4.86
C LEU A 543 10.75 -21.24 -4.34
N GLY A 544 9.66 -20.96 -5.03
CA GLY A 544 8.34 -21.43 -4.70
C GLY A 544 7.71 -22.20 -5.85
N SER A 545 6.84 -23.14 -5.54
CA SER A 545 6.02 -23.87 -6.53
C SER A 545 4.65 -24.16 -5.97
N PHE A 546 3.68 -24.33 -6.86
CA PHE A 546 2.33 -24.75 -6.48
C PHE A 546 1.69 -25.58 -7.58
N ALA A 547 0.71 -26.39 -7.18
CA ALA A 547 -0.24 -27.03 -8.05
C ALA A 547 -1.65 -26.71 -7.56
N ARG A 548 -2.54 -26.37 -8.49
CA ARG A 548 -3.94 -26.02 -8.25
C ARG A 548 -4.83 -26.77 -9.22
N VAL A 549 -5.90 -27.32 -8.71
CA VAL A 549 -7.00 -27.87 -9.51
C VAL A 549 -8.21 -26.98 -9.33
N ARG A 550 -8.82 -26.54 -10.41
CA ARG A 550 -10.07 -25.78 -10.44
C ARG A 550 -11.15 -26.61 -11.13
N TYR A 551 -12.29 -26.71 -10.49
CA TYR A 551 -13.49 -27.36 -11.01
C TYR A 551 -14.58 -26.33 -11.22
N GLU A 552 -15.19 -26.33 -12.39
CA GLU A 552 -16.30 -25.44 -12.77
C GLU A 552 -17.36 -26.20 -13.53
N ALA A 553 -18.54 -26.28 -12.96
CA ALA A 553 -19.75 -26.81 -13.59
C ALA A 553 -20.89 -25.81 -13.38
N ASP A 554 -22.07 -26.05 -13.94
CA ASP A 554 -23.20 -25.11 -13.97
C ASP A 554 -23.46 -24.42 -12.62
N ARG A 555 -23.53 -25.20 -11.53
CA ARG A 555 -23.87 -24.69 -10.18
C ARG A 555 -22.76 -24.83 -9.16
N LEU A 556 -21.74 -25.58 -9.46
CA LEU A 556 -20.64 -25.87 -8.53
C LEU A 556 -19.31 -25.40 -9.12
N SER A 557 -18.62 -24.52 -8.42
CA SER A 557 -17.22 -24.21 -8.67
C SER A 557 -16.39 -24.47 -7.43
N GLY A 558 -15.11 -24.74 -7.58
CA GLY A 558 -14.22 -24.95 -6.45
C GLY A 558 -12.77 -25.11 -6.88
N PHE A 559 -11.91 -25.07 -5.91
CA PHE A 559 -10.48 -25.26 -6.11
C PHE A 559 -9.85 -26.04 -4.94
N ALA A 560 -8.73 -26.65 -5.24
CA ALA A 560 -7.77 -27.14 -4.25
C ALA A 560 -6.35 -26.79 -4.73
N MET A 561 -5.54 -26.24 -3.84
CA MET A 561 -4.18 -25.79 -4.14
C MET A 561 -3.23 -26.24 -3.03
N ALA A 562 -2.09 -26.79 -3.43
CA ALA A 562 -0.96 -27.04 -2.55
C ALA A 562 0.28 -26.30 -3.09
N GLY A 563 1.04 -25.69 -2.20
CA GLY A 563 2.26 -24.98 -2.55
C GLY A 563 3.36 -25.17 -1.52
N TYR A 564 4.58 -25.02 -1.97
CA TYR A 564 5.76 -25.10 -1.15
C TYR A 564 6.81 -24.07 -1.60
N SER A 565 7.51 -23.47 -0.65
CA SER A 565 8.58 -22.53 -0.91
C SER A 565 9.78 -22.81 -0.05
N ILE A 566 10.96 -22.54 -0.60
CA ILE A 566 12.24 -22.62 0.10
C ILE A 566 12.89 -21.25 0.00
N VAL A 567 13.43 -20.77 1.13
CA VAL A 567 14.10 -19.47 1.21
C VAL A 567 15.51 -19.67 1.77
N GLY A 568 16.46 -18.94 1.21
CA GLY A 568 17.79 -18.79 1.72
C GLY A 568 18.08 -17.33 2.04
N TYR A 569 18.77 -17.10 3.16
CA TYR A 569 19.21 -15.79 3.60
C TYR A 569 20.71 -15.77 3.75
N THR A 570 21.36 -14.70 3.29
CA THR A 570 22.78 -14.43 3.48
C THR A 570 22.96 -13.01 3.97
N PHE A 571 23.83 -12.82 4.94
CA PHE A 571 24.27 -11.54 5.48
C PHE A 571 25.76 -11.40 5.23
N GLU A 572 26.21 -10.25 4.75
CA GLU A 572 27.62 -9.92 4.58
C GLU A 572 27.91 -8.54 5.15
N ASP A 573 28.80 -8.50 6.17
CA ASP A 573 29.24 -7.28 6.83
C ASP A 573 30.52 -6.76 6.15
N HIS A 574 30.43 -5.60 5.51
CA HIS A 574 31.54 -4.97 4.81
C HIS A 574 32.51 -4.22 5.73
N PHE A 575 32.16 -4.05 7.01
CA PHE A 575 33.08 -3.48 7.99
C PHE A 575 34.06 -4.52 8.55
N LYS A 576 33.72 -5.78 8.50
CA LYS A 576 34.61 -6.86 8.92
C LYS A 576 35.57 -7.27 7.79
N ARG A 577 36.76 -7.68 8.16
CA ARG A 577 37.75 -8.20 7.20
C ARG A 577 37.24 -9.49 6.56
N PRO A 578 37.44 -9.67 5.25
CA PRO A 578 37.01 -10.89 4.56
C PRO A 578 37.55 -12.15 5.21
N GLY A 579 36.70 -13.15 5.46
CA GLY A 579 37.05 -14.43 6.06
C GLY A 579 37.14 -14.44 7.59
N THR A 580 36.86 -13.33 8.27
CA THR A 580 36.74 -13.29 9.74
C THR A 580 35.38 -13.77 10.21
N THR A 581 35.30 -14.22 11.45
CA THR A 581 34.03 -14.68 12.05
C THR A 581 32.98 -13.57 12.04
N GLY A 582 31.78 -13.89 11.52
CA GLY A 582 30.65 -12.96 11.43
C GLY A 582 30.72 -11.96 10.29
N GLN A 583 31.74 -12.05 9.41
CA GLN A 583 31.77 -11.26 8.17
C GLN A 583 30.70 -11.75 7.18
N LYS A 584 30.49 -13.05 7.10
CA LYS A 584 29.42 -13.65 6.31
C LYS A 584 28.67 -14.69 7.14
N SER A 585 27.36 -14.64 7.05
CA SER A 585 26.44 -15.56 7.71
C SER A 585 25.39 -16.05 6.72
N GLU A 586 25.01 -17.31 6.83
CA GLU A 586 24.03 -17.93 5.94
C GLU A 586 23.03 -18.75 6.75
N ASN A 587 21.75 -18.68 6.35
CA ASN A 587 20.68 -19.53 6.84
C ASN A 587 19.82 -19.94 5.65
N THR A 588 20.07 -21.13 5.11
CA THR A 588 19.49 -21.58 3.84
C THR A 588 18.59 -22.80 4.02
N GLY A 589 17.69 -23.01 3.07
CA GLY A 589 16.83 -24.18 3.05
C GLY A 589 15.64 -24.10 3.99
N ILE A 590 15.25 -22.89 4.45
CA ILE A 590 14.07 -22.71 5.29
C ILE A 590 12.82 -22.93 4.43
N GLY A 591 12.12 -24.04 4.68
CA GLY A 591 10.97 -24.45 3.88
C GLY A 591 9.64 -24.12 4.53
N GLY A 592 8.69 -23.62 3.72
CA GLY A 592 7.31 -23.35 4.13
C GLY A 592 6.29 -23.95 3.16
N GLY A 593 5.11 -24.29 3.63
CA GLY A 593 4.08 -24.91 2.80
C GLY A 593 2.70 -24.33 3.01
N GLN A 594 1.85 -24.46 2.00
CA GLN A 594 0.47 -24.01 2.06
C GLN A 594 -0.48 -25.01 1.42
N PHE A 595 -1.65 -25.10 1.96
CA PHE A 595 -2.79 -25.83 1.39
C PHE A 595 -4.04 -24.96 1.52
N LYS A 596 -4.75 -24.78 0.42
CA LYS A 596 -5.98 -24.00 0.35
C LYS A 596 -7.01 -24.76 -0.46
N THR A 597 -8.27 -24.71 -0.06
CA THR A 597 -9.38 -25.27 -0.81
C THR A 597 -10.65 -24.49 -0.55
N GLY A 598 -11.52 -24.46 -1.52
CA GLY A 598 -12.81 -23.81 -1.37
C GLY A 598 -13.80 -24.30 -2.43
N ALA A 599 -15.07 -24.10 -2.14
CA ALA A 599 -16.16 -24.40 -3.06
C ALA A 599 -17.23 -23.32 -2.98
N ARG A 600 -17.86 -23.00 -4.12
CA ARG A 600 -19.04 -22.17 -4.27
C ARG A 600 -20.16 -22.97 -4.91
N TYR A 601 -21.34 -22.86 -4.39
CA TYR A 601 -22.54 -23.51 -4.92
C TYR A 601 -23.64 -22.50 -5.17
N ALA A 602 -24.13 -22.42 -6.41
CA ALA A 602 -25.29 -21.62 -6.79
C ALA A 602 -26.58 -22.36 -6.41
N LEU A 603 -27.23 -21.91 -5.34
CA LEU A 603 -28.54 -22.44 -4.92
C LEU A 603 -29.63 -22.07 -5.91
N SER A 604 -29.54 -20.87 -6.49
CA SER A 604 -30.35 -20.35 -7.58
C SER A 604 -29.52 -19.41 -8.46
N ASP A 605 -30.10 -18.83 -9.49
CA ASP A 605 -29.43 -17.83 -10.33
C ASP A 605 -29.12 -16.56 -9.54
N ASP A 606 -29.88 -16.29 -8.47
CA ASP A 606 -29.76 -15.09 -7.62
C ASP A 606 -29.03 -15.35 -6.29
N LEU A 607 -28.74 -16.60 -5.91
CA LEU A 607 -28.15 -16.92 -4.61
C LEU A 607 -27.04 -17.95 -4.73
N SER A 608 -25.86 -17.60 -4.27
CA SER A 608 -24.74 -18.51 -4.15
C SER A 608 -24.11 -18.44 -2.75
N LEU A 609 -23.58 -19.57 -2.30
CA LEU A 609 -22.84 -19.71 -1.06
C LEU A 609 -21.45 -20.28 -1.34
N PHE A 610 -20.46 -19.89 -0.53
CA PHE A 610 -19.13 -20.45 -0.61
C PHE A 610 -18.53 -20.75 0.76
N ALA A 611 -17.56 -21.66 0.76
CA ALA A 611 -16.73 -21.96 1.93
C ALA A 611 -15.27 -22.13 1.52
N ASN A 612 -14.35 -21.66 2.35
CA ASN A 612 -12.90 -21.77 2.16
C ASN A 612 -12.22 -22.30 3.41
N LEU A 613 -11.16 -23.06 3.18
CA LEU A 613 -10.22 -23.53 4.20
C LEU A 613 -8.80 -23.21 3.77
N GLY A 614 -7.96 -22.73 4.67
CA GLY A 614 -6.55 -22.46 4.41
C GLY A 614 -5.65 -22.87 5.56
N ILE A 615 -4.54 -23.52 5.24
CA ILE A 615 -3.44 -23.83 6.18
C ILE A 615 -2.16 -23.33 5.52
N VAL A 616 -1.44 -22.46 6.20
CA VAL A 616 -0.19 -21.90 5.72
C VAL A 616 0.85 -21.99 6.83
N ASN A 617 2.03 -22.50 6.50
CA ASN A 617 3.25 -22.39 7.27
C ASN A 617 4.20 -21.50 6.49
N LYS A 618 4.29 -20.22 6.87
CA LYS A 618 5.06 -19.19 6.18
C LYS A 618 6.47 -19.13 6.72
N VAL A 619 7.46 -19.05 5.84
CA VAL A 619 8.84 -18.77 6.22
C VAL A 619 8.90 -17.38 6.87
N PRO A 620 9.59 -17.22 8.00
CA PRO A 620 9.75 -15.93 8.67
C PRO A 620 10.59 -14.97 7.83
N ILE A 621 10.52 -13.68 8.12
CA ILE A 621 11.31 -12.64 7.46
C ILE A 621 12.81 -12.76 7.81
N PHE A 622 13.67 -12.04 7.10
CA PHE A 622 15.12 -12.05 7.24
C PHE A 622 15.57 -11.93 8.71
N ASP A 623 15.12 -10.91 9.44
CA ASP A 623 15.50 -10.63 10.83
C ASP A 623 15.20 -11.76 11.81
N ALA A 624 14.29 -12.64 11.47
CA ALA A 624 13.95 -13.82 12.27
C ALA A 624 14.85 -15.05 11.94
N ALA A 625 15.62 -14.98 10.88
CA ALA A 625 16.54 -16.01 10.43
C ALA A 625 18.02 -15.63 10.66
N ILE A 626 18.35 -14.36 10.37
CA ILE A 626 19.66 -13.76 10.62
C ILE A 626 19.43 -12.35 11.20
N ASN A 627 20.12 -12.02 12.27
CA ASN A 627 20.14 -10.67 12.80
C ASN A 627 20.93 -9.75 11.85
N ASP A 628 20.25 -8.75 11.28
CA ASP A 628 20.82 -7.81 10.32
C ASP A 628 21.84 -6.81 10.91
N ARG A 629 22.01 -6.78 12.25
CA ARG A 629 22.94 -5.88 12.93
C ARG A 629 24.30 -6.52 13.25
N ASP A 630 24.33 -7.84 13.51
CA ASP A 630 25.54 -8.53 13.93
C ASP A 630 25.80 -9.85 13.19
N GLY A 631 24.92 -10.23 12.24
CA GLY A 631 25.03 -11.46 11.49
C GLY A 631 24.77 -12.74 12.28
N SER A 632 24.22 -12.66 13.51
CA SER A 632 23.89 -13.84 14.31
C SER A 632 22.81 -14.68 13.64
N VAL A 633 23.07 -15.98 13.46
CA VAL A 633 22.13 -16.92 12.82
C VAL A 633 21.22 -17.53 13.87
N TYR A 634 19.91 -17.44 13.67
CA TYR A 634 18.91 -18.14 14.45
C TYR A 634 18.71 -19.54 13.87
N LYS A 635 19.23 -20.57 14.57
CA LYS A 635 19.08 -21.95 14.12
C LYS A 635 17.61 -22.37 14.23
N ASP A 636 17.10 -23.03 13.18
CA ASP A 636 15.73 -23.55 13.12
C ASP A 636 14.67 -22.47 13.43
N PRO A 637 14.62 -21.38 12.67
CA PRO A 637 13.66 -20.30 12.92
C PRO A 637 12.22 -20.84 12.78
N GLU A 638 11.35 -20.47 13.72
CA GLU A 638 9.97 -20.93 13.72
C GLU A 638 9.20 -20.37 12.53
N LEU A 639 8.44 -21.25 11.87
CA LEU A 639 7.52 -20.85 10.81
C LEU A 639 6.29 -20.18 11.41
N GLU A 640 5.84 -19.10 10.81
CA GLU A 640 4.54 -18.51 11.15
C GLU A 640 3.42 -19.41 10.63
N LYS A 641 2.48 -19.81 11.52
CA LYS A 641 1.42 -20.80 11.22
C LYS A 641 0.06 -20.13 11.16
N PHE A 642 -0.62 -20.30 10.04
CA PHE A 642 -1.96 -19.77 9.84
C PHE A 642 -2.96 -20.87 9.53
N ARG A 643 -4.15 -20.75 10.11
CA ARG A 643 -5.30 -21.60 9.83
C ARG A 643 -6.53 -20.72 9.70
N SER A 644 -7.23 -20.82 8.58
CA SER A 644 -8.37 -19.99 8.28
C SER A 644 -9.56 -20.81 7.79
N VAL A 645 -10.75 -20.37 8.19
CA VAL A 645 -12.05 -20.83 7.70
C VAL A 645 -12.87 -19.61 7.32
N GLU A 646 -13.50 -19.66 6.16
CA GLU A 646 -14.43 -18.64 5.70
C GLU A 646 -15.72 -19.26 5.18
N LEU A 647 -16.84 -18.58 5.45
CA LEU A 647 -18.16 -18.91 4.93
C LEU A 647 -18.79 -17.62 4.40
N GLY A 648 -19.22 -17.62 3.16
CA GLY A 648 -19.82 -16.43 2.57
C GLY A 648 -20.88 -16.75 1.56
N GLY A 649 -21.53 -15.69 1.06
CA GLY A 649 -22.55 -15.80 0.04
C GLY A 649 -22.80 -14.49 -0.67
N GLU A 650 -23.41 -14.60 -1.83
CA GLU A 650 -23.80 -13.49 -2.68
C GLU A 650 -25.25 -13.67 -3.09
N MET A 651 -26.03 -12.60 -2.98
CA MET A 651 -27.43 -12.57 -3.33
C MET A 651 -27.74 -11.36 -4.22
N HIS A 652 -28.47 -11.62 -5.30
CA HIS A 652 -29.00 -10.62 -6.20
C HIS A 652 -30.52 -10.51 -6.04
N PHE A 653 -31.03 -9.32 -5.92
CA PHE A 653 -32.47 -9.03 -5.94
C PHE A 653 -32.78 -8.26 -7.23
N GLY A 654 -33.09 -9.02 -8.28
CA GLY A 654 -33.15 -8.50 -9.61
C GLY A 654 -31.80 -7.88 -10.02
N ARG A 655 -31.85 -6.84 -10.85
CA ARG A 655 -30.63 -6.14 -11.31
C ARG A 655 -30.28 -4.92 -10.45
N GLN A 656 -31.05 -4.63 -9.41
CA GLN A 656 -30.90 -3.38 -8.65
C GLN A 656 -30.17 -3.52 -7.35
N LEU A 657 -30.13 -4.70 -6.74
CA LEU A 657 -29.53 -4.89 -5.42
C LEU A 657 -28.66 -6.15 -5.40
N THR A 658 -27.41 -5.95 -5.07
CA THR A 658 -26.46 -7.03 -4.79
C THR A 658 -26.01 -6.97 -3.33
N VAL A 659 -26.03 -8.09 -2.64
CA VAL A 659 -25.55 -8.24 -1.26
C VAL A 659 -24.50 -9.35 -1.24
N LYS A 660 -23.30 -9.02 -0.77
CA LYS A 660 -22.21 -9.99 -0.53
C LYS A 660 -21.93 -10.01 0.97
N SER A 661 -21.87 -11.18 1.58
CA SER A 661 -21.59 -11.31 3.01
C SER A 661 -20.62 -12.44 3.27
N ASN A 662 -19.76 -12.27 4.30
CA ASN A 662 -18.72 -13.21 4.63
C ASN A 662 -18.48 -13.25 6.14
N LEU A 663 -18.27 -14.46 6.68
CA LEU A 663 -17.81 -14.74 8.03
C LEU A 663 -16.42 -15.35 7.92
N TYR A 664 -15.47 -14.90 8.73
CA TYR A 664 -14.12 -15.44 8.73
C TYR A 664 -13.60 -15.70 10.15
N TYR A 665 -12.72 -16.68 10.25
CA TYR A 665 -11.94 -17.00 11.44
C TYR A 665 -10.54 -17.41 11.01
N THR A 666 -9.52 -16.68 11.47
CA THR A 666 -8.11 -16.95 11.18
C THR A 666 -7.31 -16.96 12.46
N GLN A 667 -6.60 -18.04 12.70
CA GLN A 667 -5.63 -18.18 13.77
C GLN A 667 -4.22 -17.92 13.20
N TRP A 668 -3.43 -17.10 13.89
CA TRP A 668 -2.02 -16.81 13.57
C TRP A 668 -1.16 -17.17 14.78
N LYS A 669 -0.22 -18.08 14.59
CA LYS A 669 0.69 -18.56 15.62
C LYS A 669 2.15 -18.37 15.22
N ASP A 670 2.98 -18.30 16.24
CA ASP A 670 4.46 -18.29 16.15
C ASP A 670 4.99 -17.09 15.33
N ARG A 671 4.26 -15.97 15.37
CA ARG A 671 4.72 -14.73 14.73
C ARG A 671 5.96 -14.20 15.41
N THR A 672 6.94 -13.80 14.60
CA THR A 672 8.10 -13.01 15.04
C THR A 672 7.91 -11.53 14.71
N ASN A 673 8.43 -10.65 15.53
CA ASN A 673 8.40 -9.21 15.29
C ASN A 673 9.64 -8.56 15.91
N THR A 674 10.36 -7.77 15.12
CA THR A 674 11.45 -6.91 15.59
C THR A 674 10.94 -5.48 15.72
N ARG A 675 11.10 -4.86 16.88
CA ARG A 675 10.76 -3.46 17.12
C ARG A 675 12.02 -2.68 17.45
N GLY A 676 12.34 -1.68 16.61
CA GLY A 676 13.38 -0.70 16.92
C GLY A 676 12.99 0.16 18.13
N VAL A 677 13.93 0.49 18.96
CA VAL A 677 13.76 1.28 20.16
C VAL A 677 14.80 2.39 20.21
N ILE A 678 14.38 3.59 20.53
CA ILE A 678 15.30 4.69 20.86
C ILE A 678 15.36 4.81 22.38
N ASN A 679 16.56 4.76 22.94
CA ASN A 679 16.78 4.86 24.37
C ASN A 679 16.76 6.30 24.86
N GLU A 680 16.76 6.52 26.17
CA GLU A 680 16.74 7.86 26.76
C GLU A 680 17.97 8.69 26.40
N ASP A 681 19.11 8.04 26.26
CA ASP A 681 20.38 8.62 25.84
C ASP A 681 20.47 8.86 24.31
N GLY A 682 19.42 8.49 23.55
CA GLY A 682 19.37 8.59 22.09
C GLY A 682 20.01 7.40 21.37
N SER A 683 20.56 6.41 22.09
CA SER A 683 21.06 5.19 21.48
C SER A 683 19.95 4.33 20.89
N GLU A 684 20.27 3.56 19.87
CA GLU A 684 19.33 2.65 19.21
C GLU A 684 19.42 1.25 19.83
N GLY A 685 18.28 0.67 20.14
CA GLY A 685 18.12 -0.71 20.59
C GLY A 685 17.04 -1.41 19.78
N TYR A 686 16.82 -2.68 20.05
CA TYR A 686 15.68 -3.41 19.48
C TYR A 686 15.13 -4.47 20.41
N ILE A 687 13.86 -4.77 20.25
CA ILE A 687 13.17 -5.88 20.92
C ILE A 687 12.82 -6.92 19.87
N PHE A 688 13.32 -8.13 20.04
CA PHE A 688 12.98 -9.28 19.22
C PHE A 688 11.93 -10.12 19.95
N LEU A 689 10.72 -10.16 19.43
CA LEU A 689 9.57 -10.89 19.97
C LEU A 689 9.38 -12.19 19.18
N THR A 690 9.16 -13.30 19.88
CA THR A 690 8.84 -14.60 19.29
C THR A 690 7.60 -15.20 19.92
N GLY A 691 6.82 -15.95 19.14
CA GLY A 691 5.61 -16.62 19.67
C GLY A 691 4.41 -15.71 19.86
N LEU A 692 4.34 -14.59 19.11
CA LEU A 692 3.14 -13.77 19.09
C LEU A 692 2.00 -14.54 18.44
N ASN A 693 0.98 -14.87 19.23
CA ASN A 693 -0.21 -15.60 18.79
C ASN A 693 -1.44 -14.71 18.80
N SER A 694 -2.25 -14.78 17.76
CA SER A 694 -3.49 -14.00 17.65
C SER A 694 -4.60 -14.76 16.93
N VAL A 695 -5.83 -14.32 17.18
CA VAL A 695 -7.03 -14.77 16.47
C VAL A 695 -7.71 -13.55 15.86
N HIS A 696 -8.04 -13.67 14.58
CA HIS A 696 -8.78 -12.68 13.81
C HIS A 696 -10.08 -13.30 13.33
N SER A 697 -11.20 -12.81 13.80
CA SER A 697 -12.54 -13.26 13.38
C SER A 697 -13.43 -12.06 13.09
N GLY A 698 -14.43 -12.26 12.23
CA GLY A 698 -15.35 -11.17 11.94
C GLY A 698 -16.39 -11.50 10.89
N PHE A 699 -17.26 -10.51 10.68
CA PHE A 699 -18.32 -10.47 9.68
C PHE A 699 -18.09 -9.28 8.75
N GLU A 700 -18.27 -9.50 7.46
CA GLU A 700 -18.19 -8.49 6.41
C GLU A 700 -19.43 -8.52 5.55
N THR A 701 -19.92 -7.36 5.11
CA THR A 701 -20.96 -7.29 4.09
C THR A 701 -20.76 -6.09 3.18
N GLU A 702 -21.04 -6.27 1.90
CA GLU A 702 -21.09 -5.25 0.86
C GLU A 702 -22.49 -5.23 0.28
N VAL A 703 -23.04 -4.05 0.08
CA VAL A 703 -24.34 -3.84 -0.55
C VAL A 703 -24.17 -2.81 -1.65
N ALA A 704 -24.58 -3.15 -2.85
CA ALA A 704 -24.70 -2.22 -3.97
C ALA A 704 -26.17 -2.13 -4.39
N TYR A 705 -26.73 -0.94 -4.37
CA TYR A 705 -28.13 -0.69 -4.70
C TYR A 705 -28.28 0.44 -5.69
N GLN A 706 -28.79 0.12 -6.86
CA GLN A 706 -29.04 1.08 -7.95
C GLN A 706 -30.50 1.07 -8.37
N PRO A 707 -31.39 1.79 -7.63
CA PRO A 707 -32.81 1.81 -7.91
C PRO A 707 -33.19 2.49 -9.22
N SER A 708 -32.30 3.34 -9.74
CA SER A 708 -32.49 4.05 -11.01
C SER A 708 -31.14 4.47 -11.61
N LYS A 709 -31.15 4.92 -12.86
CA LYS A 709 -29.99 5.52 -13.53
C LYS A 709 -29.50 6.82 -12.86
N LEU A 710 -30.29 7.42 -11.99
CA LEU A 710 -29.97 8.70 -11.34
C LEU A 710 -29.30 8.55 -9.99
N VAL A 711 -29.45 7.40 -9.33
CA VAL A 711 -28.97 7.20 -7.94
C VAL A 711 -28.41 5.80 -7.77
N ARG A 712 -27.25 5.73 -7.15
CA ARG A 712 -26.62 4.49 -6.65
C ARG A 712 -26.23 4.69 -5.18
N ALA A 713 -26.45 3.69 -4.37
CA ALA A 713 -26.01 3.61 -2.98
C ALA A 713 -25.13 2.39 -2.78
N ASP A 714 -24.00 2.57 -2.11
CA ASP A 714 -23.07 1.52 -1.77
C ASP A 714 -22.87 1.49 -0.26
N MET A 715 -22.78 0.31 0.34
CA MET A 715 -22.47 0.12 1.75
C MET A 715 -21.41 -0.98 1.89
N ALA A 716 -20.42 -0.73 2.74
CA ALA A 716 -19.45 -1.70 3.19
C ALA A 716 -19.44 -1.69 4.72
N LEU A 717 -19.68 -2.83 5.35
CA LEU A 717 -19.63 -2.99 6.81
C LEU A 717 -18.69 -4.13 7.15
N SER A 718 -17.85 -3.91 8.16
CA SER A 718 -17.08 -4.98 8.80
C SER A 718 -17.14 -4.85 10.32
N VAL A 719 -17.28 -5.99 11.00
CA VAL A 719 -17.23 -6.10 12.45
C VAL A 719 -16.25 -7.21 12.79
N GLY A 720 -15.09 -6.84 13.31
CA GLY A 720 -14.01 -7.74 13.69
C GLY A 720 -13.92 -7.97 15.20
N ASN A 721 -13.23 -9.03 15.56
CA ASN A 721 -12.77 -9.31 16.91
C ASN A 721 -11.37 -9.92 16.81
N TRP A 722 -10.36 -9.06 16.87
CA TRP A 722 -8.97 -9.44 16.74
C TRP A 722 -8.26 -9.26 18.06
N LYS A 723 -7.62 -10.32 18.54
CA LYS A 723 -6.95 -10.31 19.84
C LYS A 723 -5.76 -11.26 19.91
N TYR A 724 -4.81 -10.93 20.77
CA TYR A 724 -3.75 -11.83 21.17
C TYR A 724 -4.28 -12.94 22.05
N THR A 725 -3.73 -14.16 21.91
CA THR A 725 -4.20 -15.33 22.65
C THR A 725 -3.27 -15.75 23.79
N ASP A 726 -2.02 -15.34 23.74
CA ASP A 726 -0.98 -15.75 24.66
C ASP A 726 -0.10 -14.55 25.07
N ASP A 727 0.57 -14.66 26.20
CA ASP A 727 1.68 -13.80 26.58
C ASP A 727 2.90 -14.17 25.74
N VAL A 728 3.85 -13.27 25.58
CA VAL A 728 5.00 -13.46 24.71
C VAL A 728 6.30 -13.16 25.42
N SER A 729 7.36 -13.88 25.06
CA SER A 729 8.73 -13.57 25.48
C SER A 729 9.45 -12.75 24.41
N GLY A 730 10.32 -11.86 24.85
CA GLY A 730 11.11 -11.06 23.95
C GLY A 730 12.47 -10.75 24.51
N ARG A 731 13.43 -10.58 23.60
CA ARG A 731 14.80 -10.21 23.93
C ARG A 731 15.02 -8.75 23.57
N TYR A 732 15.26 -7.94 24.58
CA TYR A 732 15.70 -6.57 24.38
C TYR A 732 17.23 -6.54 24.23
N THR A 733 17.71 -5.92 23.17
CA THR A 733 19.12 -5.73 22.89
C THR A 733 19.42 -4.24 22.84
N ASN A 734 20.40 -3.82 23.61
CA ASN A 734 20.95 -2.47 23.62
C ASN A 734 22.46 -2.53 23.36
N PHE A 735 23.00 -1.46 22.80
CA PHE A 735 24.43 -1.30 22.60
C PHE A 735 24.93 -0.17 23.52
N ALA A 736 25.83 -0.50 24.43
CA ALA A 736 26.49 0.50 25.28
C ALA A 736 27.35 1.44 24.42
N ALA A 737 27.76 2.58 24.98
CA ALA A 737 28.54 3.57 24.27
C ALA A 737 29.91 3.05 23.76
N ASP A 738 30.43 1.96 24.36
CA ASP A 738 31.62 1.26 23.95
C ASP A 738 31.39 0.14 22.91
N GLY A 739 30.14 0.04 22.38
CA GLY A 739 29.75 -1.00 21.45
C GLY A 739 29.40 -2.35 22.09
N THR A 740 29.51 -2.47 23.43
CA THR A 740 29.18 -3.72 24.12
C THR A 740 27.71 -4.03 24.02
N ARG A 741 27.38 -5.24 23.56
CA ARG A 741 26.00 -5.72 23.44
C ARG A 741 25.46 -6.17 24.80
N GLN A 742 24.37 -5.54 25.22
CA GLN A 742 23.61 -5.96 26.40
C GLN A 742 22.30 -6.60 25.95
N GLN A 743 21.93 -7.73 26.56
CA GLN A 743 20.70 -8.43 26.24
C GLN A 743 19.97 -8.82 27.51
N ASP A 744 18.70 -8.46 27.56
CA ASP A 744 17.77 -8.81 28.62
C ASP A 744 16.56 -9.52 28.04
N GLU A 745 16.11 -10.59 28.70
CA GLU A 745 14.89 -11.29 28.33
C GLU A 745 13.73 -10.81 29.20
N TYR A 746 12.61 -10.48 28.56
CA TYR A 746 11.40 -10.04 29.22
C TYR A 746 10.22 -10.92 28.82
N SER A 747 9.28 -11.09 29.76
CA SER A 747 7.94 -11.59 29.46
C SER A 747 7.02 -10.41 29.30
N TYR A 748 6.25 -10.39 28.20
CA TYR A 748 5.28 -9.37 27.90
C TYR A 748 3.87 -9.94 28.07
N TYR A 749 3.07 -9.30 28.92
CA TYR A 749 1.76 -9.77 29.33
C TYR A 749 0.67 -9.15 28.48
N ILE A 750 0.44 -9.74 27.27
CA ILE A 750 -0.44 -9.22 26.23
C ILE A 750 -1.66 -10.11 25.93
N LYS A 751 -1.80 -11.23 26.62
CA LYS A 751 -2.95 -12.13 26.43
C LYS A 751 -4.27 -11.37 26.59
N ASP A 752 -5.19 -11.59 25.65
CA ASP A 752 -6.51 -10.97 25.52
C ASP A 752 -6.51 -9.46 25.16
N LEU A 753 -5.34 -8.81 24.94
CA LEU A 753 -5.30 -7.49 24.37
C LEU A 753 -5.86 -7.53 22.94
N LYS A 754 -6.59 -6.48 22.58
CA LYS A 754 -7.02 -6.26 21.20
C LYS A 754 -5.83 -5.93 20.31
N VAL A 755 -5.85 -6.44 19.08
CA VAL A 755 -4.87 -6.04 18.07
C VAL A 755 -5.12 -4.60 17.69
N GLY A 756 -4.10 -3.75 17.78
CA GLY A 756 -4.11 -2.36 17.38
C GLY A 756 -3.97 -2.16 15.86
N ASP A 757 -3.56 -0.97 15.45
CA ASP A 757 -3.27 -0.55 14.06
C ASP A 757 -4.47 -0.45 13.11
N ALA A 758 -5.66 -0.96 13.45
CA ALA A 758 -6.85 -0.85 12.61
C ALA A 758 -8.14 -0.95 13.42
N PRO A 759 -9.18 -0.18 13.06
CA PRO A 759 -10.49 -0.26 13.69
C PRO A 759 -11.13 -1.63 13.42
N GLN A 760 -11.63 -2.27 14.47
CA GLN A 760 -12.26 -3.58 14.37
C GLN A 760 -13.72 -3.49 13.85
N THR A 761 -14.30 -2.29 13.87
CA THR A 761 -15.60 -2.01 13.26
C THR A 761 -15.46 -0.86 12.28
N GLN A 762 -15.87 -1.10 11.04
CA GLN A 762 -15.81 -0.11 9.97
C GLN A 762 -17.13 -0.12 9.19
N LEU A 763 -17.65 1.06 8.89
CA LEU A 763 -18.80 1.25 8.01
C LEU A 763 -18.46 2.32 6.98
N ALA A 764 -18.64 2.02 5.70
CA ALA A 764 -18.62 3.01 4.63
C ALA A 764 -19.97 3.06 3.94
N LEU A 765 -20.50 4.25 3.76
CA LEU A 765 -21.73 4.52 3.05
C LEU A 765 -21.45 5.48 1.90
N GLY A 766 -21.72 5.07 0.68
CA GLY A 766 -21.57 5.86 -0.53
C GLY A 766 -22.93 6.14 -1.17
N VAL A 767 -23.18 7.40 -1.55
CA VAL A 767 -24.35 7.76 -2.38
C VAL A 767 -23.84 8.53 -3.59
N SER A 768 -24.08 7.98 -4.76
CA SER A 768 -23.76 8.60 -6.04
C SER A 768 -25.04 9.09 -6.71
N VAL A 769 -25.04 10.32 -7.21
CA VAL A 769 -26.14 10.94 -7.95
C VAL A 769 -25.63 11.41 -9.31
N PHE A 770 -26.44 11.18 -10.33
CA PHE A 770 -26.17 11.53 -11.73
C PHE A 770 -27.27 12.50 -12.21
N PRO A 771 -27.33 13.77 -11.70
CA PRO A 771 -28.48 14.65 -11.86
C PRO A 771 -28.66 15.18 -13.28
N VAL A 772 -27.57 15.31 -14.01
CA VAL A 772 -27.55 15.71 -15.44
C VAL A 772 -26.46 14.93 -16.15
N GLU A 773 -26.57 14.89 -17.46
CA GLU A 773 -25.57 14.22 -18.31
C GLU A 773 -24.14 14.69 -18.03
N GLY A 774 -23.24 13.77 -17.91
CA GLY A 774 -21.81 14.03 -17.65
C GLY A 774 -21.49 14.49 -16.23
N LEU A 775 -22.47 14.72 -15.34
CA LEU A 775 -22.23 15.13 -13.97
C LEU A 775 -22.48 13.95 -13.01
N ARG A 776 -21.44 13.61 -12.26
CA ARG A 776 -21.50 12.69 -11.12
C ARG A 776 -21.19 13.46 -9.84
N SER A 777 -22.00 13.25 -8.82
CA SER A 777 -21.71 13.66 -7.45
C SER A 777 -21.74 12.44 -6.54
N GLN A 778 -20.75 12.25 -5.71
CA GLN A 778 -20.68 11.14 -4.75
C GLN A 778 -20.36 11.67 -3.37
N LEU A 779 -21.18 11.31 -2.38
CA LEU A 779 -20.94 11.52 -0.97
C LEU A 779 -20.55 10.19 -0.35
N VAL A 780 -19.44 10.15 0.37
CA VAL A 780 -18.93 8.95 1.07
C VAL A 780 -18.79 9.27 2.54
N TYR A 781 -19.48 8.52 3.41
CA TYR A 781 -19.33 8.60 4.85
C TYR A 781 -18.63 7.36 5.36
N LYS A 782 -17.57 7.53 6.14
CA LYS A 782 -16.78 6.47 6.77
C LYS A 782 -16.89 6.59 8.27
N PHE A 783 -17.18 5.50 8.96
CA PHE A 783 -17.26 5.42 10.41
C PHE A 783 -16.37 4.32 10.94
N TYR A 784 -15.60 4.64 11.97
CA TYR A 784 -14.62 3.77 12.62
C TYR A 784 -14.94 3.65 14.10
N ALA A 785 -14.97 2.41 14.61
CA ALA A 785 -15.21 2.12 16.01
C ALA A 785 -14.40 0.92 16.46
N SER A 786 -14.33 0.71 17.79
CA SER A 786 -13.51 -0.37 18.37
C SER A 786 -12.07 -0.35 17.84
N HIS A 787 -11.50 0.84 17.72
CA HIS A 787 -10.12 1.05 17.35
C HIS A 787 -9.29 1.12 18.64
N TYR A 788 -8.28 0.27 18.75
CA TYR A 788 -7.41 0.19 19.92
C TYR A 788 -6.01 0.67 19.56
N SER A 789 -5.34 1.34 20.50
CA SER A 789 -3.93 1.68 20.37
C SER A 789 -3.06 0.43 20.32
N ASP A 790 -1.92 0.53 19.63
CA ASP A 790 -0.91 -0.52 19.71
C ASP A 790 -0.27 -0.54 21.12
N TRP A 791 0.07 -1.72 21.61
CA TRP A 791 0.66 -1.85 22.93
C TRP A 791 2.16 -1.52 22.92
N ASN A 792 2.64 -0.89 23.99
CA ASN A 792 4.05 -0.57 24.16
C ASN A 792 4.75 -1.68 24.96
N PRO A 793 5.80 -2.33 24.43
CA PRO A 793 6.52 -3.38 25.13
C PRO A 793 7.05 -2.96 26.50
N PHE A 794 7.53 -1.74 26.64
CA PHE A 794 8.07 -1.24 27.92
C PHE A 794 7.04 -1.13 29.03
N SER A 795 5.76 -1.10 28.70
CA SER A 795 4.67 -1.00 29.68
C SER A 795 3.97 -2.31 29.97
N ARG A 796 4.40 -3.44 29.36
CA ARG A 796 3.71 -4.72 29.46
C ARG A 796 4.54 -5.82 30.12
N THR A 797 5.48 -5.43 30.97
CA THR A 797 6.39 -6.35 31.67
C THR A 797 5.92 -6.76 33.06
N ASP A 798 4.83 -6.19 33.58
CA ASP A 798 4.22 -6.57 34.85
C ASP A 798 3.09 -7.61 34.65
N ALA A 799 3.19 -8.76 35.30
CA ALA A 799 2.18 -9.82 35.26
C ALA A 799 0.81 -9.39 35.83
N GLY A 800 0.80 -8.41 36.71
CA GLY A 800 -0.40 -7.84 37.30
C GLY A 800 -1.13 -6.87 36.37
N ASP A 801 -0.44 -6.34 35.37
CA ASP A 801 -1.03 -5.43 34.39
C ASP A 801 -1.72 -6.22 33.26
N ARG A 802 -3.04 -6.30 33.37
CA ARG A 802 -3.91 -6.97 32.41
C ARG A 802 -4.94 -6.01 31.80
N ALA A 803 -4.75 -4.70 32.00
CA ALA A 803 -5.65 -3.70 31.43
C ALA A 803 -5.60 -3.74 29.91
N GLN A 804 -6.73 -3.48 29.26
CA GLN A 804 -6.81 -3.38 27.79
C GLN A 804 -6.03 -2.14 27.34
N SER A 805 -5.46 -2.20 26.11
CA SER A 805 -4.91 -1.01 25.46
C SER A 805 -6.01 0.04 25.30
N TRP A 806 -5.62 1.30 25.30
CA TRP A 806 -6.57 2.41 25.12
C TRP A 806 -7.41 2.24 23.87
N GLN A 807 -8.72 2.35 24.03
CA GLN A 807 -9.67 2.38 22.92
C GLN A 807 -9.86 3.83 22.46
N LEU A 808 -9.52 4.12 21.21
CA LEU A 808 -9.68 5.42 20.59
C LEU A 808 -11.16 5.81 20.50
N PRO A 809 -11.48 7.11 20.54
CA PRO A 809 -12.83 7.58 20.26
C PRO A 809 -13.32 7.12 18.89
N ASN A 810 -14.63 6.86 18.79
CA ASN A 810 -15.24 6.57 17.51
C ASN A 810 -15.11 7.78 16.57
N ALA A 811 -14.88 7.54 15.30
CA ALA A 811 -14.65 8.60 14.34
C ALA A 811 -15.58 8.47 13.11
N GLY A 812 -16.08 9.61 12.64
CA GLY A 812 -16.85 9.73 11.41
C GLY A 812 -16.23 10.74 10.45
N VAL A 813 -15.93 10.31 9.23
CA VAL A 813 -15.30 11.15 8.20
C VAL A 813 -16.15 11.13 6.94
N MET A 814 -16.40 12.29 6.36
CA MET A 814 -17.23 12.44 5.15
C MET A 814 -16.41 13.03 4.01
N ASP A 815 -16.47 12.41 2.85
CA ASP A 815 -15.83 12.89 1.62
C ASP A 815 -16.87 13.24 0.57
N LEU A 816 -16.61 14.28 -0.23
CA LEU A 816 -17.41 14.67 -1.39
C LEU A 816 -16.56 14.62 -2.65
N HIS A 817 -17.06 13.90 -3.66
CA HIS A 817 -16.42 13.80 -4.97
C HIS A 817 -17.37 14.28 -6.06
N LEU A 818 -16.89 15.13 -6.96
CA LEU A 818 -17.61 15.69 -8.10
C LEU A 818 -16.83 15.37 -9.37
N GLY A 819 -17.49 14.95 -10.42
CA GLY A 819 -16.89 14.77 -11.75
C GLY A 819 -17.86 15.30 -12.80
N TYR A 820 -17.38 16.16 -13.71
CA TYR A 820 -18.19 16.73 -14.77
C TYR A 820 -17.50 16.70 -16.13
N ASN A 821 -18.07 15.94 -17.06
CA ASN A 821 -17.69 15.99 -18.45
C ASN A 821 -18.35 17.22 -19.08
N LEU A 822 -17.57 18.26 -19.33
CA LEU A 822 -18.07 19.52 -19.82
C LEU A 822 -18.68 19.36 -21.24
N PRO A 823 -19.88 19.90 -21.51
CA PRO A 823 -20.53 19.77 -22.81
C PRO A 823 -19.91 20.72 -23.86
N VAL A 824 -18.63 21.03 -23.72
CA VAL A 824 -17.84 21.90 -24.61
C VAL A 824 -16.57 21.19 -25.02
N ARG A 825 -16.08 21.51 -26.21
CA ARG A 825 -14.81 21.02 -26.73
C ARG A 825 -13.84 22.18 -26.95
N LEU A 826 -12.58 22.01 -26.58
CA LEU A 826 -11.50 22.96 -26.86
C LEU A 826 -10.63 22.39 -27.99
N ALA A 827 -10.67 23.03 -29.17
CA ALA A 827 -9.97 22.55 -30.36
C ALA A 827 -10.22 21.04 -30.66
N GLY A 828 -11.45 20.58 -30.46
CA GLY A 828 -11.83 19.17 -30.66
C GLY A 828 -11.65 18.27 -29.44
N ALA A 829 -10.85 18.65 -28.43
CA ALA A 829 -10.62 17.88 -27.21
C ALA A 829 -11.81 18.00 -26.25
N LYS A 830 -12.14 16.91 -25.56
CA LYS A 830 -13.13 16.87 -24.48
C LYS A 830 -12.50 17.44 -23.20
N LEU A 831 -13.30 18.11 -22.38
CA LEU A 831 -12.89 18.68 -21.11
C LEU A 831 -13.61 17.97 -19.97
N ARG A 832 -12.87 17.61 -18.93
CA ARG A 832 -13.41 17.05 -17.69
C ARG A 832 -12.89 17.82 -16.49
N LEU A 833 -13.80 18.13 -15.58
CA LEU A 833 -13.50 18.77 -14.30
C LEU A 833 -13.80 17.76 -13.18
N ASP A 834 -12.83 17.52 -12.31
CA ASP A 834 -13.04 16.74 -11.09
C ASP A 834 -12.74 17.61 -9.86
N GLY A 835 -13.51 17.41 -8.80
CA GLY A 835 -13.34 18.07 -7.51
C GLY A 835 -13.53 17.10 -6.36
N HIS A 836 -12.65 17.19 -5.36
CA HIS A 836 -12.70 16.37 -4.17
C HIS A 836 -12.61 17.25 -2.94
N VAL A 837 -13.44 16.97 -1.95
CA VAL A 837 -13.33 17.53 -0.60
C VAL A 837 -13.26 16.33 0.34
N PHE A 838 -12.06 16.08 0.85
CA PHE A 838 -11.84 15.05 1.85
C PHE A 838 -12.07 15.64 3.24
N ASN A 839 -12.65 14.85 4.13
CA ASN A 839 -13.06 15.28 5.46
C ASN A 839 -13.93 16.56 5.39
N LEU A 840 -15.04 16.49 4.64
CA LEU A 840 -15.94 17.62 4.36
C LEU A 840 -16.39 18.36 5.61
N LEU A 841 -16.64 17.64 6.69
CA LEU A 841 -17.12 18.19 7.98
C LEU A 841 -16.00 18.73 8.86
N ASP A 842 -14.72 18.58 8.43
CA ASP A 842 -13.53 18.95 9.19
C ASP A 842 -13.47 18.26 10.57
N SER A 843 -13.89 17.00 10.61
CA SER A 843 -13.90 16.21 11.84
C SER A 843 -12.48 16.00 12.34
N THR A 844 -12.24 16.27 13.63
CA THR A 844 -11.01 15.90 14.31
C THR A 844 -11.12 14.47 14.80
N TYR A 845 -10.13 13.63 14.46
CA TYR A 845 -10.11 12.23 14.87
C TYR A 845 -8.69 11.70 14.97
N ILE A 846 -8.51 10.70 15.82
CA ILE A 846 -7.24 10.01 15.99
C ILE A 846 -7.21 8.83 15.02
N MET A 847 -6.14 8.74 14.24
CA MET A 847 -5.97 7.75 13.20
C MET A 847 -5.12 6.57 13.66
N GLU A 848 -4.07 6.83 14.45
CA GLU A 848 -3.17 5.83 15.04
C GLU A 848 -2.79 6.24 16.45
N ALA A 849 -2.54 5.28 17.34
CA ALA A 849 -2.07 5.54 18.69
C ALA A 849 -1.20 4.39 19.22
N THR A 850 -0.26 4.75 20.10
CA THR A 850 0.51 3.79 20.90
C THR A 850 0.22 4.04 22.38
N ASP A 851 -0.12 2.97 23.07
CA ASP A 851 -0.46 2.95 24.49
C ASP A 851 0.78 3.20 25.38
N ASN A 852 0.61 3.91 26.48
CA ASN A 852 1.66 4.18 27.48
C ASN A 852 3.00 4.57 26.84
N SER A 853 3.00 5.68 26.10
CA SER A 853 4.21 6.17 25.41
C SER A 853 5.37 6.34 26.39
N ARG A 854 6.55 5.91 25.99
CA ARG A 854 7.77 6.06 26.79
C ARG A 854 8.14 7.51 27.01
N PHE A 855 7.97 8.37 25.99
CA PHE A 855 8.44 9.75 25.98
C PHE A 855 7.32 10.80 26.03
N ASN A 856 6.15 10.49 25.48
CA ASN A 856 5.05 11.43 25.26
C ASN A 856 3.86 11.19 26.19
N ALA A 857 3.94 10.22 27.10
CA ALA A 857 2.94 10.03 28.15
C ALA A 857 3.00 11.17 29.17
N LEU A 858 1.83 11.63 29.61
CA LEU A 858 1.77 12.59 30.71
C LEU A 858 2.22 11.94 32.03
N LYS A 859 3.18 12.55 32.67
CA LYS A 859 3.69 12.18 33.99
C LYS A 859 3.59 13.37 34.95
N ILE A 860 3.10 13.10 36.17
CA ILE A 860 3.08 14.09 37.25
C ILE A 860 3.87 13.49 38.41
N ASP A 861 4.82 14.27 38.94
CA ASP A 861 5.76 13.82 39.97
C ASP A 861 6.52 12.52 39.61
N GLY A 862 6.74 12.27 38.29
CA GLY A 862 7.43 11.11 37.78
C GLY A 862 6.53 9.89 37.55
N GLU A 863 5.30 9.90 38.03
CA GLU A 863 4.33 8.82 37.88
C GLU A 863 3.46 9.03 36.66
N LEU A 864 3.19 7.91 35.97
CA LEU A 864 2.34 7.88 34.77
C LEU A 864 0.89 8.24 35.16
N VAL A 865 0.33 9.21 34.48
CA VAL A 865 -1.06 9.59 34.63
C VAL A 865 -1.90 8.83 33.64
N ASP A 866 -3.07 8.35 34.06
CA ASP A 866 -4.03 7.64 33.22
C ASP A 866 -3.40 6.46 32.46
N PRO A 867 -2.81 5.45 33.13
CA PRO A 867 -2.23 4.26 32.50
C PRO A 867 -3.26 3.58 31.58
N HIS A 868 -2.86 3.25 30.36
CA HIS A 868 -3.74 2.68 29.32
C HIS A 868 -4.92 3.59 28.94
N GLY A 869 -4.77 4.89 29.09
CA GLY A 869 -5.74 5.90 28.72
C GLY A 869 -5.15 6.94 27.78
N ALA A 870 -5.97 7.92 27.42
CA ALA A 870 -5.61 8.94 26.45
C ALA A 870 -4.39 9.77 26.88
N ALA A 871 -4.27 10.12 28.17
CA ALA A 871 -3.20 11.00 28.65
C ALA A 871 -1.83 10.30 28.68
N SER A 872 -1.80 8.97 28.66
CA SER A 872 -0.56 8.19 28.54
C SER A 872 -0.19 7.81 27.11
N ALA A 873 -1.09 7.99 26.17
CA ALA A 873 -0.86 7.60 24.78
C ALA A 873 -0.14 8.69 23.96
N GLU A 874 0.47 8.24 22.87
CA GLU A 874 0.89 9.10 21.76
C GLU A 874 0.06 8.80 20.53
N VAL A 875 -0.27 9.83 19.73
CA VAL A 875 -1.24 9.72 18.65
C VAL A 875 -0.78 10.42 17.37
N PHE A 876 -1.31 9.93 16.23
CA PHE A 876 -1.40 10.70 14.99
C PHE A 876 -2.87 11.05 14.74
N TYR A 877 -3.14 12.33 14.48
CA TYR A 877 -4.44 12.77 14.01
C TYR A 877 -4.63 12.52 12.53
N GLY A 878 -5.85 12.24 12.13
CA GLY A 878 -6.25 12.28 10.72
C GLY A 878 -6.15 13.70 10.16
N LEU A 879 -5.91 13.80 8.85
CA LEU A 879 -5.78 15.10 8.19
C LEU A 879 -7.09 15.91 8.26
N PRO A 880 -7.02 17.25 8.44
CA PRO A 880 -8.19 18.12 8.40
C PRO A 880 -8.78 18.17 6.98
N ARG A 881 -9.87 18.94 6.84
CA ARG A 881 -10.51 19.13 5.52
C ARG A 881 -9.49 19.61 4.49
N ARG A 882 -9.44 18.88 3.36
CA ARG A 882 -8.61 19.24 2.22
C ARG A 882 -9.40 19.19 0.92
N MET A 883 -9.00 20.02 -0.02
CA MET A 883 -9.66 20.15 -1.32
C MET A 883 -8.67 19.85 -2.44
N ASN A 884 -9.20 19.27 -3.51
CA ASN A 884 -8.45 19.03 -4.73
C ASN A 884 -9.39 19.29 -5.92
N VAL A 885 -8.90 20.02 -6.93
CA VAL A 885 -9.62 20.28 -8.18
C VAL A 885 -8.71 19.95 -9.34
N SER A 886 -9.25 19.29 -10.36
CA SER A 886 -8.48 18.94 -11.55
C SER A 886 -9.24 19.29 -12.83
N LEU A 887 -8.48 19.70 -13.84
CA LEU A 887 -8.96 19.85 -15.21
C LEU A 887 -8.19 18.87 -16.10
N SER A 888 -8.95 18.04 -16.82
CA SER A 888 -8.42 17.13 -17.83
C SER A 888 -8.83 17.58 -19.23
N VAL A 889 -7.85 17.64 -20.12
CA VAL A 889 -8.04 17.83 -21.56
C VAL A 889 -7.77 16.50 -22.24
N VAL A 890 -8.77 15.96 -22.94
CA VAL A 890 -8.76 14.62 -23.53
C VAL A 890 -8.95 14.71 -25.04
N PHE A 891 -8.01 14.16 -25.82
CA PHE A 891 -7.96 14.28 -27.29
C PHE A 891 -7.62 12.98 -27.98
#